data_ae954509c9c8507eb2b5d49fa911a3f9
#
_entry.id   ae954509c9c8507eb2b5d49fa911a3f9
#
_cell.length_a   1.000
_cell.length_b   1.000
_cell.length_c   1.000
_cell.angle_alpha   90.00
_cell.angle_beta   90.00
_cell.angle_gamma   90.00
#
_symmetry.space_group_name_H-M   'P 1'
#
loop_
_entity.id
_entity.type
_entity.pdbx_description
1 polymer ?
#
loop_
_entity_poly.entity_id
_entity_poly.type
_entity_poly.pdbx_seq_one_letter_code
_entity_poly.pdbx_strand_id
1 'polypeptide(L)'
;MRWPTSFLASLPIIGGDSSLSRFPVWRNPTVRMFVRYASAALVATVLIVLALAPYASALVEQWSRNDVELRSRLVFNSIRHSFSELLAANDKAGIEDLFARVANDDRVLGLGFCVDPGVLRFQTKLMPSTFSCKKAARSETASFSSITDDGTHLIAASFPIAVRNAKGHLVILHDLSFATKRSAEARTFLTAALVGIVLVSTLLAALAVLAVVRRWLIGLRESLSSAAQGQNIEEMTSRLGPIGEELRLALRKMDLNRVASVDTERTEWTAETIREVMNGELANAQVIVVSNREPYIHNHEADGIKLQIPASGLVSALEPVTRACGGTWIAHGSGSADQEMADSEGRIRVPPDNPGYTLRRVWISEHEQEGYYYSLANEGLWPLCHIAFVRPTFRAADWDTYRAINERFAKAVVDEATTDSPIVLVQDYHFALLPRMVRARLPKATIITFWHIPWPNSETFSIFPWKEEIVQGLLGSSIVGFHTQFHCNNFIETADRFIESRIDREHASITLSGRETFIRPYPISIEWPPAALGAQKPVAECRSAVRERLGIPAETHLAVGIERFDYTKGILDRMLAIDALLTAHPEWKGRFVFVQAAAPTRSKLPAYAALQAEAQRLAAEINDRHGINGVAPVHLVIRHHDPAEVFELFRAADVCIVSSLHDGMNLVAKEFVASRDDEQGVLALSTFAGASRELSEALMVNPYDPHSMGVAIERALTMPAAEQRERMRLMRDLIRNRNVYRWAGQMLLDASRLRKKQHVLEIAALHQNGGKRRS
;
A
#
# COMPACT_ATOMS: atom_id res chain seq x y z
N MET A 1 -41.64 -20.09 -24.66
CA MET A 1 -42.82 -19.32 -24.32
C MET A 1 -42.46 -17.85 -24.38
N ARG A 2 -43.02 -17.13 -25.38
CA ARG A 2 -42.82 -15.68 -25.59
C ARG A 2 -43.80 -14.95 -24.66
N TRP A 3 -43.32 -14.06 -23.82
CA TRP A 3 -44.17 -13.15 -23.03
C TRP A 3 -44.49 -11.89 -23.84
N PRO A 4 -45.71 -11.34 -23.78
CA PRO A 4 -46.07 -10.15 -24.55
C PRO A 4 -45.52 -8.88 -23.90
N THR A 5 -44.96 -7.99 -24.73
CA THR A 5 -44.33 -6.72 -24.40
C THR A 5 -45.30 -5.56 -24.07
N SER A 6 -46.52 -5.84 -23.68
CA SER A 6 -47.56 -4.82 -23.46
C SER A 6 -47.87 -4.48 -21.99
N PHE A 7 -47.13 -5.02 -21.01
CA PHE A 7 -47.46 -4.82 -19.57
C PHE A 7 -46.70 -3.69 -18.88
N LEU A 8 -45.79 -3.01 -19.53
CA LEU A 8 -44.99 -1.91 -18.95
C LEU A 8 -45.55 -0.50 -19.24
N ALA A 9 -46.70 -0.40 -19.92
CA ALA A 9 -47.27 0.91 -20.32
C ALA A 9 -48.41 1.43 -19.42
N SER A 10 -48.72 0.74 -18.31
CA SER A 10 -49.90 1.13 -17.48
C SER A 10 -49.57 1.18 -15.96
N LEU A 11 -48.39 1.67 -15.58
CA LEU A 11 -48.20 2.15 -14.23
C LEU A 11 -48.58 3.63 -14.18
N PRO A 12 -49.49 4.06 -13.30
CA PRO A 12 -49.89 5.45 -13.18
C PRO A 12 -48.71 6.27 -12.70
N ILE A 13 -48.17 7.12 -13.57
CA ILE A 13 -47.36 8.25 -13.21
C ILE A 13 -48.22 9.10 -12.28
N ILE A 14 -47.92 9.12 -11.00
CA ILE A 14 -48.51 10.04 -10.03
C ILE A 14 -48.03 11.45 -10.42
N GLY A 15 -48.73 12.01 -11.39
CA GLY A 15 -48.78 13.43 -11.66
C GLY A 15 -49.95 13.97 -10.86
N GLY A 16 -49.70 14.43 -9.68
CA GLY A 16 -50.66 15.07 -8.79
C GLY A 16 -49.99 16.21 -8.09
N ASP A 17 -50.21 17.37 -8.59
CA ASP A 17 -49.94 18.65 -7.97
C ASP A 17 -50.56 18.75 -6.58
N SER A 18 -49.87 19.47 -5.69
CA SER A 18 -50.38 20.02 -4.46
C SER A 18 -49.97 19.32 -3.16
N SER A 19 -49.34 20.11 -2.33
CA SER A 19 -49.09 20.09 -0.88
C SER A 19 -47.65 19.87 -0.40
N LEU A 20 -46.83 19.07 -1.09
CA LEU A 20 -45.43 18.82 -0.65
C LEU A 20 -44.43 19.90 -1.11
N SER A 21 -44.83 20.82 -2.03
CA SER A 21 -43.98 21.89 -2.55
C SER A 21 -43.69 23.05 -1.56
N ARG A 22 -44.30 23.04 -0.39
CA ARG A 22 -44.14 24.09 0.63
C ARG A 22 -42.91 23.93 1.55
N PHE A 23 -42.21 22.79 1.48
CA PHE A 23 -40.97 22.59 2.26
C PHE A 23 -39.73 22.84 1.40
N PRO A 24 -38.80 23.74 1.81
CA PRO A 24 -37.62 24.13 1.02
C PRO A 24 -36.67 22.94 0.71
N VAL A 25 -36.76 21.85 1.47
CA VAL A 25 -35.97 20.61 1.30
C VAL A 25 -36.29 19.90 -0.03
N TRP A 26 -37.55 19.99 -0.54
CA TRP A 26 -38.00 19.35 -1.76
C TRP A 26 -37.57 20.08 -3.07
N ARG A 27 -37.04 21.29 -2.96
CA ARG A 27 -36.49 22.02 -4.10
C ARG A 27 -35.09 21.56 -4.51
N ASN A 28 -34.40 20.79 -3.65
CA ASN A 28 -33.06 20.29 -3.92
C ASN A 28 -33.12 19.10 -4.90
N PRO A 29 -32.48 19.18 -6.10
CA PRO A 29 -32.51 18.11 -7.10
C PRO A 29 -31.91 16.79 -6.58
N THR A 30 -30.97 16.85 -5.65
CA THR A 30 -30.39 15.68 -4.98
C THR A 30 -31.40 14.94 -4.10
N VAL A 31 -32.28 15.67 -3.41
CA VAL A 31 -33.34 15.07 -2.57
C VAL A 31 -34.38 14.35 -3.43
N ARG A 32 -34.78 14.92 -4.55
CA ARG A 32 -35.71 14.26 -5.50
C ARG A 32 -35.10 12.99 -6.09
N MET A 33 -33.84 13.02 -6.44
CA MET A 33 -33.13 11.85 -6.96
C MET A 33 -33.01 10.76 -5.89
N PHE A 34 -32.70 11.12 -4.65
CA PHE A 34 -32.69 10.20 -3.52
C PHE A 34 -34.03 9.54 -3.29
N VAL A 35 -35.14 10.31 -3.25
CA VAL A 35 -36.49 9.77 -3.06
C VAL A 35 -36.89 8.82 -4.21
N ARG A 36 -36.52 9.11 -5.45
CA ARG A 36 -36.78 8.21 -6.60
C ARG A 36 -36.01 6.90 -6.47
N TYR A 37 -34.75 6.91 -6.11
CA TYR A 37 -33.97 5.69 -5.93
C TYR A 37 -34.38 4.93 -4.68
N ALA A 38 -34.71 5.61 -3.60
CA ALA A 38 -35.22 4.97 -2.39
C ALA A 38 -36.58 4.30 -2.61
N SER A 39 -37.49 4.94 -3.37
CA SER A 39 -38.78 4.34 -3.74
C SER A 39 -38.63 3.13 -4.69
N ALA A 40 -37.73 3.21 -5.68
CA ALA A 40 -37.41 2.08 -6.54
C ALA A 40 -36.80 0.90 -5.77
N ALA A 41 -35.89 1.19 -4.85
CA ALA A 41 -35.30 0.20 -3.95
C ALA A 41 -36.32 -0.43 -3.02
N LEU A 42 -37.26 0.36 -2.49
CA LEU A 42 -38.37 -0.14 -1.66
C LEU A 42 -39.27 -1.11 -2.44
N VAL A 43 -39.64 -0.75 -3.67
CA VAL A 43 -40.44 -1.63 -4.54
C VAL A 43 -39.69 -2.93 -4.85
N ALA A 44 -38.41 -2.85 -5.20
CA ALA A 44 -37.60 -4.03 -5.43
C ALA A 44 -37.50 -4.93 -4.17
N THR A 45 -37.37 -4.33 -3.00
CA THR A 45 -37.35 -5.04 -1.72
C THR A 45 -38.67 -5.80 -1.49
N VAL A 46 -39.80 -5.14 -1.70
CA VAL A 46 -41.13 -5.78 -1.56
C VAL A 46 -41.25 -6.98 -2.49
N LEU A 47 -40.83 -6.83 -3.74
CA LEU A 47 -40.88 -7.92 -4.75
C LEU A 47 -39.98 -9.10 -4.34
N ILE A 48 -38.79 -8.85 -3.82
CA ILE A 48 -37.88 -9.90 -3.33
C ILE A 48 -38.48 -10.63 -2.12
N VAL A 49 -39.06 -9.92 -1.17
CA VAL A 49 -39.71 -10.51 -0.01
C VAL A 49 -40.90 -11.39 -0.40
N LEU A 50 -41.75 -10.91 -1.34
CA LEU A 50 -42.88 -11.69 -1.85
C LEU A 50 -42.41 -12.96 -2.58
N ALA A 51 -41.28 -12.92 -3.27
CA ALA A 51 -40.74 -14.08 -3.97
C ALA A 51 -40.10 -15.11 -3.03
N LEU A 52 -39.49 -14.68 -1.91
CA LEU A 52 -38.76 -15.54 -0.96
C LEU A 52 -39.65 -16.09 0.17
N ALA A 53 -40.72 -15.41 0.50
CA ALA A 53 -41.64 -15.84 1.60
C ALA A 53 -42.19 -17.28 1.45
N PRO A 54 -42.66 -17.75 0.25
CA PRO A 54 -43.10 -19.12 0.10
C PRO A 54 -41.99 -20.15 0.28
N TYR A 55 -40.74 -19.80 -0.09
CA TYR A 55 -39.60 -20.69 0.07
C TYR A 55 -39.20 -20.90 1.53
N ALA A 56 -39.24 -19.85 2.32
CA ALA A 56 -38.98 -19.92 3.76
C ALA A 56 -40.07 -20.78 4.49
N SER A 57 -41.35 -20.65 4.07
CA SER A 57 -42.43 -21.43 4.61
C SER A 57 -42.27 -22.93 4.32
N ALA A 58 -41.88 -23.31 3.12
CA ALA A 58 -41.67 -24.70 2.74
C ALA A 58 -40.49 -25.34 3.50
N LEU A 59 -39.42 -24.59 3.75
CA LEU A 59 -38.26 -25.05 4.52
C LEU A 59 -38.63 -25.35 5.99
N VAL A 60 -39.40 -24.48 6.63
CA VAL A 60 -39.82 -24.67 8.03
C VAL A 60 -40.77 -25.88 8.17
N GLU A 61 -41.68 -26.06 7.21
CA GLU A 61 -42.59 -27.20 7.19
C GLU A 61 -41.82 -28.53 7.00
N GLN A 62 -40.88 -28.56 6.08
CA GLN A 62 -40.03 -29.73 5.82
C GLN A 62 -39.17 -30.09 7.04
N TRP A 63 -38.62 -29.09 7.72
CA TRP A 63 -37.85 -29.31 8.96
C TRP A 63 -38.68 -29.85 10.11
N SER A 64 -39.89 -29.32 10.30
CA SER A 64 -40.82 -29.77 11.32
C SER A 64 -41.25 -31.23 11.12
N ARG A 65 -41.52 -31.63 9.87
CA ARG A 65 -41.81 -33.02 9.50
C ARG A 65 -40.66 -33.95 9.83
N ASN A 66 -39.47 -33.61 9.47
CA ASN A 66 -38.26 -34.41 9.70
C ASN A 66 -37.99 -34.57 11.22
N ASP A 67 -38.23 -33.54 12.04
CA ASP A 67 -38.06 -33.60 13.50
C ASP A 67 -39.07 -34.61 14.12
N VAL A 68 -40.33 -34.54 13.70
CA VAL A 68 -41.37 -35.49 14.19
C VAL A 68 -41.09 -36.93 13.75
N GLU A 69 -40.60 -37.14 12.54
CA GLU A 69 -40.21 -38.49 12.06
C GLU A 69 -39.06 -39.08 12.86
N LEU A 70 -38.01 -38.30 13.13
CA LEU A 70 -36.85 -38.70 13.93
C LEU A 70 -37.29 -39.07 15.38
N ARG A 71 -38.15 -38.27 15.98
CA ARG A 71 -38.65 -38.49 17.33
C ARG A 71 -39.54 -39.75 17.41
N SER A 72 -40.44 -39.93 16.45
CA SER A 72 -41.26 -41.12 16.39
C SER A 72 -40.40 -42.41 16.30
N ARG A 73 -39.32 -42.37 15.52
CA ARG A 73 -38.38 -43.50 15.46
C ARG A 73 -37.63 -43.73 16.77
N LEU A 74 -37.25 -42.65 17.50
CA LEU A 74 -36.62 -42.77 18.81
C LEU A 74 -37.55 -43.37 19.82
N VAL A 75 -38.78 -42.88 19.92
CA VAL A 75 -39.82 -43.45 20.81
C VAL A 75 -40.07 -44.92 20.46
N PHE A 76 -40.26 -45.26 19.20
CA PHE A 76 -40.43 -46.63 18.77
C PHE A 76 -39.25 -47.53 19.20
N ASN A 77 -38.03 -47.12 18.94
CA ASN A 77 -36.85 -47.91 19.27
C ASN A 77 -36.70 -48.11 20.79
N SER A 78 -37.07 -47.12 21.61
CA SER A 78 -36.98 -47.22 23.06
C SER A 78 -37.96 -48.21 23.65
N ILE A 79 -39.16 -48.36 23.06
CA ILE A 79 -40.23 -49.23 23.62
C ILE A 79 -40.36 -50.56 22.87
N ARG A 80 -39.76 -50.71 21.69
CA ARG A 80 -39.94 -51.88 20.82
C ARG A 80 -39.69 -53.19 21.55
N HIS A 81 -38.62 -53.31 22.32
CA HIS A 81 -38.24 -54.55 23.01
C HIS A 81 -39.22 -54.87 24.07
N SER A 82 -39.49 -53.99 25.00
CA SER A 82 -40.47 -54.21 26.14
C SER A 82 -41.87 -54.43 25.63
N PHE A 83 -42.30 -53.69 24.59
CA PHE A 83 -43.62 -53.89 24.00
C PHE A 83 -43.73 -55.28 23.32
N SER A 84 -42.68 -55.74 22.64
CA SER A 84 -42.65 -57.03 21.98
C SER A 84 -42.72 -58.19 23.02
N GLU A 85 -42.07 -58.09 24.17
CA GLU A 85 -42.12 -59.06 25.27
C GLU A 85 -43.47 -59.10 25.90
N LEU A 86 -44.06 -57.95 26.23
CA LEU A 86 -45.42 -57.87 26.85
C LEU A 86 -46.49 -58.38 25.88
N LEU A 87 -46.34 -58.11 24.59
CA LEU A 87 -47.24 -58.58 23.53
C LEU A 87 -47.16 -60.11 23.39
N ALA A 88 -45.92 -60.70 23.48
CA ALA A 88 -45.71 -62.15 23.45
C ALA A 88 -46.28 -62.83 24.64
N ALA A 89 -46.18 -62.22 25.82
CA ALA A 89 -46.75 -62.68 27.09
C ALA A 89 -48.30 -62.49 27.21
N ASN A 90 -48.92 -61.79 26.25
CA ASN A 90 -50.34 -61.38 26.27
C ASN A 90 -50.72 -60.58 27.51
N ASP A 91 -49.79 -59.86 28.11
CA ASP A 91 -49.95 -59.02 29.30
C ASP A 91 -50.60 -57.68 28.95
N LYS A 92 -51.94 -57.65 29.06
CA LYS A 92 -52.75 -56.46 28.76
C LYS A 92 -52.42 -55.27 29.68
N ALA A 93 -52.25 -55.55 30.98
CA ALA A 93 -52.02 -54.53 32.00
C ALA A 93 -50.63 -53.89 31.82
N GLY A 94 -49.62 -54.70 31.53
CA GLY A 94 -48.27 -54.25 31.27
C GLY A 94 -48.16 -53.37 29.97
N ILE A 95 -48.95 -53.71 28.92
CA ILE A 95 -49.00 -52.91 27.69
C ILE A 95 -49.66 -51.54 27.93
N GLU A 96 -50.80 -51.54 28.69
CA GLU A 96 -51.48 -50.28 29.02
C GLU A 96 -50.65 -49.39 29.92
N ASP A 97 -49.90 -49.94 30.89
CA ASP A 97 -48.92 -49.17 31.68
C ASP A 97 -47.73 -48.63 30.87
N LEU A 98 -47.17 -49.42 29.97
CA LEU A 98 -46.12 -48.98 29.07
C LEU A 98 -46.64 -47.84 28.22
N PHE A 99 -47.82 -47.95 27.61
CA PHE A 99 -48.42 -46.92 26.81
C PHE A 99 -48.72 -45.64 27.60
N ALA A 100 -49.19 -45.76 28.81
CA ALA A 100 -49.42 -44.61 29.66
C ALA A 100 -48.13 -43.87 30.04
N ARG A 101 -47.07 -44.60 30.33
CA ARG A 101 -45.76 -44.00 30.62
C ARG A 101 -45.17 -43.23 29.41
N VAL A 102 -45.33 -43.78 28.21
CA VAL A 102 -44.85 -43.13 27.01
C VAL A 102 -45.70 -41.92 26.56
N ALA A 103 -47.01 -42.02 26.80
CA ALA A 103 -47.98 -40.95 26.55
C ALA A 103 -47.87 -39.78 27.54
N ASN A 104 -47.06 -39.90 28.61
CA ASN A 104 -46.75 -38.81 29.54
C ASN A 104 -45.73 -37.77 28.91
N ASP A 105 -45.18 -38.10 27.78
CA ASP A 105 -44.40 -37.09 27.00
C ASP A 105 -45.41 -36.12 26.34
N ASP A 106 -45.37 -34.85 26.72
CA ASP A 106 -46.24 -33.77 26.22
C ASP A 106 -46.33 -33.66 24.69
N ARG A 107 -45.48 -34.37 23.99
CA ARG A 107 -45.38 -34.33 22.54
C ARG A 107 -45.96 -35.55 21.82
N VAL A 108 -46.28 -36.59 22.58
CA VAL A 108 -46.93 -37.80 22.09
C VAL A 108 -48.40 -37.75 22.49
N LEU A 109 -49.27 -37.49 21.52
CA LEU A 109 -50.72 -37.41 21.75
C LEU A 109 -51.31 -38.76 22.14
N GLY A 110 -50.82 -39.83 21.52
CA GLY A 110 -51.34 -41.16 21.85
C GLY A 110 -50.56 -42.27 21.14
N LEU A 111 -50.69 -43.47 21.73
CA LEU A 111 -50.17 -44.71 21.16
C LEU A 111 -51.33 -45.69 20.94
N GLY A 112 -51.19 -46.46 19.86
CA GLY A 112 -52.12 -47.50 19.54
C GLY A 112 -51.44 -48.68 18.87
N PHE A 113 -51.95 -49.89 19.10
CA PHE A 113 -51.51 -51.08 18.41
C PHE A 113 -52.59 -51.62 17.50
N CYS A 114 -52.40 -51.63 16.24
CA CYS A 114 -53.27 -52.13 15.19
C CYS A 114 -52.83 -53.55 14.81
N VAL A 115 -53.73 -54.51 14.93
CA VAL A 115 -53.54 -55.93 14.51
C VAL A 115 -54.12 -56.10 13.09
N ASP A 116 -53.44 -56.88 12.24
CA ASP A 116 -53.96 -57.24 10.93
C ASP A 116 -55.27 -58.06 11.06
N PRO A 117 -56.30 -57.78 10.29
CA PRO A 117 -56.46 -56.86 9.15
C PRO A 117 -56.99 -55.44 9.46
N GLY A 118 -56.47 -54.76 10.50
CA GLY A 118 -56.80 -53.37 10.77
C GLY A 118 -57.69 -53.09 11.95
N VAL A 119 -57.61 -53.93 12.99
CA VAL A 119 -58.36 -53.78 14.28
C VAL A 119 -57.42 -53.14 15.32
N LEU A 120 -57.90 -52.08 15.98
CA LEU A 120 -57.20 -51.43 17.09
C LEU A 120 -57.36 -52.27 18.36
N ARG A 121 -56.28 -52.87 18.86
CA ARG A 121 -56.32 -53.81 19.98
C ARG A 121 -55.96 -53.16 21.34
N PHE A 122 -55.01 -52.24 21.32
CA PHE A 122 -54.57 -51.45 22.46
C PHE A 122 -54.48 -50.01 22.12
N GLN A 123 -54.85 -49.07 22.98
CA GLN A 123 -54.78 -47.66 22.79
C GLN A 123 -54.67 -46.87 24.10
N THR A 124 -54.02 -45.66 24.00
CA THR A 124 -54.07 -44.69 25.10
C THR A 124 -55.39 -43.95 25.15
N LYS A 125 -55.75 -43.34 26.29
CA LYS A 125 -57.01 -42.60 26.47
C LYS A 125 -57.21 -41.42 25.57
N LEU A 126 -56.12 -40.81 25.09
CA LEU A 126 -56.11 -39.62 24.22
C LEU A 126 -56.09 -39.99 22.72
N MET A 127 -56.25 -41.26 22.37
CA MET A 127 -56.33 -41.67 20.96
C MET A 127 -57.62 -41.14 20.33
N PRO A 128 -57.54 -40.37 19.20
CA PRO A 128 -58.73 -39.85 18.56
C PRO A 128 -59.72 -40.93 18.14
N SER A 129 -60.99 -40.70 18.35
CA SER A 129 -62.06 -41.63 17.96
C SER A 129 -62.21 -41.83 16.44
N THR A 130 -61.70 -40.84 15.69
CA THR A 130 -61.64 -40.84 14.22
C THR A 130 -60.49 -41.65 13.67
N PHE A 131 -59.55 -42.11 14.52
CA PHE A 131 -58.38 -42.86 14.04
C PHE A 131 -58.79 -44.25 13.56
N SER A 132 -58.35 -44.63 12.37
CA SER A 132 -58.65 -45.92 11.77
C SER A 132 -57.38 -46.66 11.36
N CYS A 133 -57.21 -47.89 11.87
CA CYS A 133 -56.08 -48.77 11.54
C CYS A 133 -56.00 -49.18 10.03
N LYS A 134 -57.06 -48.97 9.26
CA LYS A 134 -57.10 -49.38 7.84
C LYS A 134 -56.01 -48.74 6.94
N LYS A 135 -55.54 -47.54 7.30
CA LYS A 135 -54.42 -46.88 6.60
C LYS A 135 -53.05 -47.33 7.13
N ALA A 136 -52.96 -47.67 8.41
CA ALA A 136 -51.70 -48.09 9.01
C ALA A 136 -51.27 -49.51 8.62
N ALA A 137 -52.21 -50.40 8.38
CA ALA A 137 -51.97 -51.81 8.10
C ALA A 137 -51.49 -52.18 6.68
N ARG A 138 -51.19 -51.20 5.81
CA ARG A 138 -50.83 -51.45 4.40
C ARG A 138 -49.35 -51.37 4.07
N SER A 139 -48.47 -51.05 5.01
CA SER A 139 -47.02 -50.84 4.73
C SER A 139 -46.16 -51.85 5.50
N GLU A 140 -45.31 -52.56 4.81
CA GLU A 140 -44.28 -53.44 5.39
C GLU A 140 -43.11 -52.67 6.01
N THR A 141 -43.06 -51.36 5.82
CA THR A 141 -42.02 -50.46 6.35
C THR A 141 -42.66 -49.38 7.21
N ALA A 142 -41.85 -48.69 8.01
CA ALA A 142 -42.32 -47.55 8.78
C ALA A 142 -42.94 -46.48 7.85
N SER A 143 -44.18 -46.09 8.16
CA SER A 143 -44.91 -45.10 7.35
C SER A 143 -45.37 -43.92 8.21
N PHE A 144 -45.38 -42.72 7.60
CA PHE A 144 -45.78 -41.48 8.26
C PHE A 144 -46.94 -40.87 7.46
N SER A 145 -48.08 -40.67 8.12
CA SER A 145 -49.26 -40.09 7.46
C SER A 145 -49.82 -38.94 8.25
N SER A 146 -50.25 -37.89 7.58
CA SER A 146 -50.95 -36.78 8.21
C SER A 146 -52.45 -37.13 8.36
N ILE A 147 -52.99 -36.83 9.53
CA ILE A 147 -54.40 -37.01 9.86
C ILE A 147 -54.92 -35.68 10.39
N THR A 148 -56.13 -35.31 10.01
CA THR A 148 -56.78 -34.12 10.55
C THR A 148 -57.94 -34.61 11.43
N ASP A 149 -57.96 -34.23 12.72
CA ASP A 149 -58.98 -34.55 13.66
C ASP A 149 -59.47 -33.25 14.33
N ASP A 150 -60.72 -32.94 14.19
CA ASP A 150 -61.39 -31.76 14.77
C ASP A 150 -60.62 -30.44 14.53
N GLY A 151 -60.03 -30.28 13.32
CA GLY A 151 -59.23 -29.11 12.96
C GLY A 151 -57.75 -29.13 13.41
N THR A 152 -57.33 -30.12 14.17
CA THR A 152 -55.94 -30.34 14.59
C THR A 152 -55.24 -31.22 13.55
N HIS A 153 -54.00 -30.78 13.19
CA HIS A 153 -53.16 -31.57 12.28
C HIS A 153 -52.25 -32.50 13.10
N LEU A 154 -52.48 -33.81 12.90
CA LEU A 154 -51.73 -34.87 13.57
C LEU A 154 -50.85 -35.64 12.58
N ILE A 155 -49.68 -36.11 13.00
CA ILE A 155 -48.89 -37.10 12.29
C ILE A 155 -49.00 -38.45 12.99
N ALA A 156 -49.45 -39.47 12.26
CA ALA A 156 -49.42 -40.86 12.66
C ALA A 156 -48.17 -41.53 12.08
N ALA A 157 -47.26 -41.92 12.94
CA ALA A 157 -46.11 -42.75 12.62
C ALA A 157 -46.46 -44.23 12.91
N SER A 158 -46.47 -45.06 11.91
CA SER A 158 -46.81 -46.49 11.98
C SER A 158 -45.56 -47.35 11.78
N PHE A 159 -45.28 -48.23 12.74
CA PHE A 159 -44.12 -49.10 12.72
C PHE A 159 -44.58 -50.58 12.77
N PRO A 160 -44.15 -51.44 11.82
CA PRO A 160 -44.49 -52.87 11.81
C PRO A 160 -43.82 -53.59 12.98
N ILE A 161 -44.63 -54.43 13.67
CA ILE A 161 -44.14 -55.35 14.72
C ILE A 161 -44.68 -56.74 14.41
N ALA A 162 -43.79 -57.71 14.42
CA ALA A 162 -44.13 -59.13 14.29
C ALA A 162 -43.57 -59.92 15.50
N VAL A 163 -44.44 -60.53 16.27
CA VAL A 163 -44.12 -61.43 17.39
C VAL A 163 -44.82 -62.78 17.15
N ARG A 164 -44.32 -63.89 17.72
CA ARG A 164 -44.73 -65.28 17.42
C ARG A 164 -46.23 -65.50 17.22
N ASN A 165 -47.10 -64.71 17.91
CA ASN A 165 -48.54 -64.88 17.88
C ASN A 165 -49.33 -63.66 17.41
N ALA A 166 -48.70 -62.58 17.03
CA ALA A 166 -49.36 -61.36 16.58
C ALA A 166 -48.50 -60.57 15.54
N LYS A 167 -49.12 -60.23 14.43
CA LYS A 167 -48.57 -59.30 13.47
C LYS A 167 -49.42 -58.03 13.47
N GLY A 168 -48.79 -56.83 13.44
CA GLY A 168 -49.56 -55.59 13.48
C GLY A 168 -48.61 -54.39 13.43
N HIS A 169 -49.16 -53.23 13.67
CA HIS A 169 -48.44 -51.95 13.59
C HIS A 169 -48.61 -51.17 14.88
N LEU A 170 -47.48 -50.74 15.47
CA LEU A 170 -47.49 -49.77 16.55
C LEU A 170 -47.59 -48.37 15.93
N VAL A 171 -48.64 -47.65 16.36
CA VAL A 171 -48.89 -46.29 15.86
C VAL A 171 -48.63 -45.32 16.98
N ILE A 172 -47.84 -44.27 16.66
CA ILE A 172 -47.56 -43.16 17.55
C ILE A 172 -48.13 -41.91 16.91
N LEU A 173 -48.96 -41.20 17.63
CA LEU A 173 -49.59 -39.95 17.19
C LEU A 173 -48.89 -38.75 17.85
N HIS A 174 -48.50 -37.80 17.01
CA HIS A 174 -47.93 -36.53 17.45
C HIS A 174 -48.86 -35.38 17.05
N ASP A 175 -49.04 -34.43 17.96
CA ASP A 175 -49.75 -33.19 17.67
C ASP A 175 -48.84 -32.19 16.97
N LEU A 176 -49.26 -31.72 15.80
CA LEU A 176 -48.57 -30.70 15.03
C LEU A 176 -49.02 -29.27 15.36
N SER A 177 -50.03 -29.09 16.22
CA SER A 177 -50.57 -27.76 16.54
C SER A 177 -49.51 -26.86 17.18
N PHE A 178 -48.64 -27.43 18.03
CA PHE A 178 -47.51 -26.72 18.62
C PHE A 178 -46.43 -26.38 17.56
N ALA A 179 -46.18 -27.29 16.64
CA ALA A 179 -45.23 -27.08 15.57
C ALA A 179 -45.71 -26.02 14.55
N THR A 180 -47.01 -26.03 14.25
CA THR A 180 -47.63 -25.03 13.36
C THR A 180 -47.67 -23.64 14.00
N LYS A 181 -47.95 -23.52 15.29
CA LYS A 181 -47.96 -22.25 16.02
C LYS A 181 -46.52 -21.66 16.10
N ARG A 182 -45.54 -22.48 16.45
CA ARG A 182 -44.13 -22.09 16.54
C ARG A 182 -43.52 -21.81 15.14
N SER A 183 -43.97 -22.52 14.10
CA SER A 183 -43.57 -22.24 12.71
C SER A 183 -44.15 -20.92 12.20
N ALA A 184 -45.36 -20.56 12.63
CA ALA A 184 -45.95 -19.26 12.30
C ALA A 184 -45.18 -18.09 12.97
N GLU A 185 -44.78 -18.25 14.23
CA GLU A 185 -43.97 -17.27 14.95
C GLU A 185 -42.57 -17.17 14.34
N ALA A 186 -41.91 -18.29 14.05
CA ALA A 186 -40.60 -18.32 13.37
C ALA A 186 -40.66 -17.70 11.98
N ARG A 187 -41.76 -17.93 11.24
CA ARG A 187 -41.99 -17.33 9.91
C ARG A 187 -42.14 -15.82 9.99
N THR A 188 -42.90 -15.29 10.94
CA THR A 188 -43.02 -13.84 11.15
C THR A 188 -41.69 -13.21 11.54
N PHE A 189 -40.93 -13.85 12.41
CA PHE A 189 -39.60 -13.36 12.79
C PHE A 189 -38.63 -13.40 11.63
N LEU A 190 -38.54 -14.50 10.86
CA LEU A 190 -37.67 -14.64 9.71
C LEU A 190 -38.02 -13.65 8.58
N THR A 191 -39.32 -13.46 8.31
CA THR A 191 -39.76 -12.48 7.33
C THR A 191 -39.43 -11.04 7.76
N ALA A 192 -39.67 -10.71 9.03
CA ALA A 192 -39.33 -9.40 9.57
C ALA A 192 -37.80 -9.13 9.54
N ALA A 193 -37.01 -10.13 9.93
CA ALA A 193 -35.55 -10.04 9.87
C ALA A 193 -35.04 -9.88 8.42
N LEU A 194 -35.57 -10.66 7.47
CA LEU A 194 -35.21 -10.56 6.05
C LEU A 194 -35.56 -9.18 5.50
N VAL A 195 -36.75 -8.68 5.79
CA VAL A 195 -37.17 -7.32 5.40
C VAL A 195 -36.21 -6.28 5.99
N GLY A 196 -35.86 -6.40 7.26
CA GLY A 196 -34.92 -5.49 7.91
C GLY A 196 -33.55 -5.48 7.24
N ILE A 197 -32.96 -6.65 6.98
CA ILE A 197 -31.65 -6.79 6.32
C ILE A 197 -31.69 -6.19 4.90
N VAL A 198 -32.73 -6.48 4.12
CA VAL A 198 -32.86 -5.95 2.74
C VAL A 198 -33.06 -4.43 2.76
N LEU A 199 -33.84 -3.88 3.68
CA LEU A 199 -34.01 -2.43 3.83
C LEU A 199 -32.68 -1.73 4.18
N VAL A 200 -31.94 -2.27 5.16
CA VAL A 200 -30.66 -1.71 5.58
C VAL A 200 -29.63 -1.80 4.43
N SER A 201 -29.52 -2.94 3.77
CA SER A 201 -28.56 -3.11 2.67
C SER A 201 -28.89 -2.22 1.46
N THR A 202 -30.17 -2.04 1.14
CA THR A 202 -30.60 -1.13 0.05
C THR A 202 -30.38 0.33 0.42
N LEU A 203 -30.57 0.70 1.67
CA LEU A 203 -30.27 2.07 2.15
C LEU A 203 -28.78 2.34 2.08
N LEU A 204 -27.94 1.41 2.53
CA LEU A 204 -26.48 1.53 2.44
C LEU A 204 -25.99 1.60 1.00
N ALA A 205 -26.55 0.77 0.11
CA ALA A 205 -26.22 0.80 -1.30
C ALA A 205 -26.65 2.14 -1.96
N ALA A 206 -27.84 2.64 -1.63
CA ALA A 206 -28.32 3.94 -2.12
C ALA A 206 -27.44 5.10 -1.62
N LEU A 207 -27.01 5.08 -0.36
CA LEU A 207 -26.11 6.08 0.19
C LEU A 207 -24.73 6.02 -0.47
N ALA A 208 -24.19 4.81 -0.73
CA ALA A 208 -22.92 4.62 -1.44
C ALA A 208 -22.98 5.15 -2.87
N VAL A 209 -24.05 4.83 -3.61
CA VAL A 209 -24.27 5.34 -4.98
C VAL A 209 -24.39 6.88 -4.96
N LEU A 210 -25.14 7.44 -4.03
CA LEU A 210 -25.27 8.89 -3.87
C LEU A 210 -23.94 9.56 -3.57
N ALA A 211 -23.10 8.96 -2.71
CA ALA A 211 -21.77 9.46 -2.39
C ALA A 211 -20.86 9.45 -3.63
N VAL A 212 -20.91 8.38 -4.43
CA VAL A 212 -20.15 8.24 -5.69
C VAL A 212 -20.62 9.26 -6.71
N VAL A 213 -21.94 9.37 -6.95
CA VAL A 213 -22.52 10.32 -7.92
C VAL A 213 -22.26 11.77 -7.49
N ARG A 214 -22.36 12.08 -6.21
CA ARG A 214 -22.05 13.43 -5.69
C ARG A 214 -20.58 13.78 -5.89
N ARG A 215 -19.65 12.85 -5.63
CA ARG A 215 -18.23 13.04 -5.91
C ARG A 215 -18.00 13.26 -7.43
N TRP A 216 -18.67 12.49 -8.26
CA TRP A 216 -18.55 12.60 -9.71
C TRP A 216 -19.08 13.94 -10.26
N LEU A 217 -20.21 14.42 -9.74
CA LEU A 217 -20.78 15.72 -10.12
C LEU A 217 -19.94 16.92 -9.64
N ILE A 218 -19.26 16.79 -8.48
CA ILE A 218 -18.35 17.83 -7.99
C ILE A 218 -17.10 17.88 -8.89
N GLY A 219 -16.52 16.73 -9.25
CA GLY A 219 -15.38 16.66 -10.16
C GLY A 219 -15.70 17.17 -11.57
N LEU A 220 -16.92 16.90 -12.09
CA LEU A 220 -17.40 17.45 -13.36
C LEU A 220 -17.58 18.99 -13.31
N ARG A 221 -18.05 19.52 -12.19
CA ARG A 221 -18.25 20.96 -12.01
C ARG A 221 -16.90 21.70 -11.90
N GLU A 222 -15.91 21.12 -11.26
CA GLU A 222 -14.55 21.67 -11.19
C GLU A 222 -13.84 21.58 -12.54
N SER A 223 -14.00 20.47 -13.28
CA SER A 223 -13.48 20.32 -14.64
C SER A 223 -14.10 21.30 -15.63
N LEU A 224 -15.41 21.56 -15.52
CA LEU A 224 -16.09 22.56 -16.32
C LEU A 224 -15.71 24.00 -15.98
N SER A 225 -15.36 24.29 -14.71
CA SER A 225 -14.88 25.61 -14.31
C SER A 225 -13.44 25.89 -14.77
N SER A 226 -12.58 24.85 -14.85
CA SER A 226 -11.23 24.93 -15.39
C SER A 226 -11.22 25.03 -16.93
N ALA A 227 -12.16 24.37 -17.60
CA ALA A 227 -12.40 24.51 -19.04
C ALA A 227 -12.92 25.90 -19.44
N ALA A 228 -13.60 26.61 -18.55
CA ALA A 228 -14.07 27.99 -18.79
C ALA A 228 -12.93 29.03 -18.79
N GLN A 229 -11.68 28.65 -18.48
CA GLN A 229 -10.49 29.52 -18.47
C GLN A 229 -9.57 29.33 -19.67
N GLY A 230 -10.04 28.77 -20.78
CA GLY A 230 -9.44 29.03 -22.10
C GLY A 230 -8.39 28.05 -22.60
N GLN A 231 -8.58 26.77 -22.51
CA GLN A 231 -7.79 25.80 -23.29
C GLN A 231 -8.67 25.00 -24.24
N ASN A 232 -8.17 24.84 -25.49
CA ASN A 232 -8.84 24.25 -26.65
C ASN A 232 -9.28 22.79 -26.41
N ILE A 233 -10.56 22.58 -26.21
CA ILE A 233 -11.20 21.28 -25.93
C ILE A 233 -11.39 20.42 -27.19
N GLU A 234 -11.34 21.01 -28.38
CA GLU A 234 -11.70 20.31 -29.63
C GLU A 234 -10.63 19.31 -30.14
N GLU A 235 -9.36 19.50 -29.80
CA GLU A 235 -8.29 18.62 -30.26
C GLU A 235 -8.09 17.38 -29.38
N MET A 236 -8.60 17.42 -28.14
CA MET A 236 -8.50 16.34 -27.13
C MET A 236 -9.56 15.25 -27.29
N THR A 237 -10.70 15.59 -27.88
CA THR A 237 -11.85 14.66 -28.02
C THR A 237 -11.77 13.76 -29.27
N SER A 238 -10.85 14.00 -30.21
CA SER A 238 -10.83 13.28 -31.49
C SER A 238 -10.00 11.98 -31.54
N ARG A 239 -9.19 11.65 -30.54
CA ARG A 239 -8.22 10.53 -30.61
C ARG A 239 -8.32 9.46 -29.52
N LEU A 240 -9.23 9.55 -28.59
CA LEU A 240 -9.33 8.58 -27.48
C LEU A 240 -10.71 7.99 -27.39
N GLY A 241 -10.76 6.66 -27.39
CA GLY A 241 -11.95 5.96 -26.96
C GLY A 241 -12.32 6.50 -25.55
N PRO A 242 -13.56 6.90 -25.33
CA PRO A 242 -13.93 7.90 -24.30
C PRO A 242 -13.68 7.51 -22.84
N ILE A 243 -13.08 6.37 -22.56
CA ILE A 243 -12.99 5.81 -21.20
C ILE A 243 -11.56 5.69 -20.70
N GLY A 244 -10.55 5.61 -21.57
CA GLY A 244 -9.17 5.28 -21.16
C GLY A 244 -8.40 6.44 -20.53
N GLU A 245 -8.48 7.61 -21.09
CA GLU A 245 -7.70 8.77 -20.64
C GLU A 245 -8.38 9.55 -19.52
N GLU A 246 -9.71 9.68 -19.55
CA GLU A 246 -10.48 10.27 -18.47
C GLU A 246 -10.37 9.44 -17.18
N LEU A 247 -10.37 8.12 -17.33
CA LEU A 247 -10.16 7.21 -16.20
C LEU A 247 -8.72 7.30 -15.67
N ARG A 248 -7.72 7.47 -16.53
CA ARG A 248 -6.32 7.64 -16.16
C ARG A 248 -6.07 9.00 -15.48
N LEU A 249 -6.66 10.07 -15.99
CA LEU A 249 -6.63 11.41 -15.39
C LEU A 249 -7.43 11.48 -14.08
N ALA A 250 -8.58 10.82 -14.02
CA ALA A 250 -9.39 10.72 -12.80
C ALA A 250 -8.73 9.84 -11.74
N LEU A 251 -8.12 8.72 -12.12
CA LEU A 251 -7.35 7.86 -11.22
C LEU A 251 -6.08 8.58 -10.72
N ARG A 252 -5.40 9.32 -11.57
CA ARG A 252 -4.27 10.18 -11.18
C ARG A 252 -4.68 11.31 -10.23
N LYS A 253 -5.83 11.95 -10.46
CA LYS A 253 -6.41 12.92 -9.52
C LYS A 253 -6.89 12.27 -8.22
N MET A 254 -7.37 11.03 -8.25
CA MET A 254 -7.78 10.30 -7.04
C MET A 254 -6.58 9.84 -6.21
N ASP A 255 -5.47 9.43 -6.81
CA ASP A 255 -4.21 9.15 -6.09
C ASP A 255 -3.56 10.44 -5.57
N LEU A 256 -3.58 11.52 -6.34
CA LEU A 256 -3.16 12.85 -5.89
C LEU A 256 -4.03 13.37 -4.72
N ASN A 257 -5.33 13.12 -4.73
CA ASN A 257 -6.24 13.58 -3.67
C ASN A 257 -6.22 12.71 -2.40
N ARG A 258 -5.82 11.45 -2.48
CA ARG A 258 -5.62 10.62 -1.27
C ARG A 258 -4.40 11.06 -0.45
N VAL A 259 -3.39 11.62 -1.11
CA VAL A 259 -2.22 12.24 -0.46
C VAL A 259 -2.47 13.74 -0.16
N ALA A 260 -3.39 14.39 -0.89
CA ALA A 260 -3.59 15.83 -0.91
C ALA A 260 -4.70 16.37 0.01
N SER A 261 -5.27 15.58 0.93
CA SER A 261 -6.34 16.09 1.79
C SER A 261 -5.91 17.15 2.83
N VAL A 262 -4.65 17.56 2.82
CA VAL A 262 -4.11 18.62 3.69
C VAL A 262 -3.22 19.64 2.97
N ASP A 263 -2.87 19.39 1.70
CA ASP A 263 -1.92 20.23 0.92
C ASP A 263 -2.63 21.19 -0.05
N THR A 264 -3.93 21.38 0.07
CA THR A 264 -4.79 22.03 -0.95
C THR A 264 -4.66 23.55 -0.99
N GLU A 265 -3.87 24.17 -0.12
CA GLU A 265 -3.74 25.64 -0.10
C GLU A 265 -2.37 26.17 -0.58
N ARG A 266 -1.36 25.32 -0.76
CA ARG A 266 -0.03 25.76 -1.22
C ARG A 266 0.22 25.29 -2.66
N THR A 267 0.16 26.23 -3.57
CA THR A 267 0.25 25.98 -5.02
C THR A 267 1.65 25.63 -5.48
N GLU A 268 2.70 26.04 -4.77
CA GLU A 268 4.09 25.83 -5.15
C GLU A 268 5.01 25.68 -3.92
N TRP A 269 5.88 24.67 -3.92
CA TRP A 269 6.86 24.46 -2.86
C TRP A 269 8.24 25.01 -3.31
N THR A 270 8.74 26.00 -2.56
CA THR A 270 10.02 26.68 -2.78
C THR A 270 10.80 26.79 -1.47
N ALA A 271 12.01 27.32 -1.51
CA ALA A 271 12.79 27.66 -0.32
C ALA A 271 12.03 28.65 0.59
N GLU A 272 11.29 29.61 0.00
CA GLU A 272 10.46 30.58 0.74
C GLU A 272 9.35 29.86 1.51
N THR A 273 8.67 28.89 0.88
CA THR A 273 7.61 28.12 1.54
C THR A 273 8.14 27.33 2.73
N ILE A 274 9.36 26.78 2.65
CA ILE A 274 10.02 26.14 3.79
C ILE A 274 10.27 27.15 4.92
N ARG A 275 10.77 28.37 4.60
CA ARG A 275 10.98 29.42 5.61
C ARG A 275 9.66 29.85 6.27
N GLU A 276 8.57 29.95 5.51
CA GLU A 276 7.25 30.22 6.06
C GLU A 276 6.77 29.14 7.03
N VAL A 277 6.96 27.86 6.70
CA VAL A 277 6.66 26.75 7.60
C VAL A 277 7.50 26.84 8.87
N MET A 278 8.80 27.12 8.76
CA MET A 278 9.69 27.29 9.92
C MET A 278 9.28 28.47 10.79
N ASN A 279 8.94 29.61 10.20
CA ASN A 279 8.58 30.83 10.94
C ASN A 279 7.16 30.77 11.53
N GLY A 280 6.24 30.08 10.89
CA GLY A 280 4.84 29.96 11.30
C GLY A 280 4.59 28.69 12.13
N GLU A 281 4.57 27.56 11.48
CA GLU A 281 4.17 26.27 12.07
C GLU A 281 5.17 25.72 13.11
N LEU A 282 6.45 26.06 12.95
CA LEU A 282 7.56 25.57 13.76
C LEU A 282 8.37 26.72 14.38
N ALA A 283 7.73 27.85 14.63
CA ALA A 283 8.37 29.04 15.21
C ALA A 283 9.23 28.67 16.43
N ASN A 284 10.50 29.08 16.42
CA ASN A 284 11.51 28.80 17.44
C ASN A 284 11.95 27.31 17.54
N ALA A 285 11.59 26.45 16.62
CA ALA A 285 12.10 25.08 16.60
C ALA A 285 13.52 25.05 16.04
N GLN A 286 14.47 24.53 16.82
CA GLN A 286 15.81 24.22 16.32
C GLN A 286 15.74 23.00 15.40
N VAL A 287 16.39 23.10 14.23
CA VAL A 287 16.55 21.96 13.31
C VAL A 287 17.99 21.47 13.33
N ILE A 288 18.19 20.19 13.55
CA ILE A 288 19.49 19.50 13.50
C ILE A 288 19.40 18.41 12.44
N VAL A 289 20.22 18.50 11.41
CA VAL A 289 20.35 17.48 10.36
C VAL A 289 21.55 16.60 10.68
N VAL A 290 21.41 15.28 10.54
CA VAL A 290 22.49 14.31 10.75
C VAL A 290 22.64 13.45 9.52
N SER A 291 23.80 13.46 8.88
CA SER A 291 24.13 12.59 7.76
C SER A 291 25.59 12.11 7.80
N ASN A 292 25.89 11.02 7.10
CA ASN A 292 27.27 10.56 7.02
C ASN A 292 28.15 11.49 6.16
N ARG A 293 27.61 11.99 5.06
CA ARG A 293 28.35 12.90 4.16
C ARG A 293 28.10 14.35 4.53
N GLU A 294 29.18 15.12 4.53
CA GLU A 294 29.15 16.56 4.66
C GLU A 294 28.86 17.24 3.30
N PRO A 295 28.26 18.44 3.30
CA PRO A 295 27.97 19.19 2.07
C PRO A 295 29.17 19.90 1.49
N TYR A 296 30.19 20.21 2.28
CA TYR A 296 31.37 20.99 1.92
C TYR A 296 32.64 20.32 2.48
N ILE A 297 33.52 19.86 1.60
CA ILE A 297 34.77 19.14 1.93
C ILE A 297 35.94 20.06 1.63
N HIS A 298 36.85 20.24 2.55
CA HIS A 298 38.08 21.03 2.35
C HIS A 298 39.25 20.07 2.20
N ASN A 299 39.95 20.15 1.07
CA ASN A 299 41.09 19.30 0.78
C ASN A 299 42.35 20.15 0.57
N HIS A 300 43.49 19.64 1.04
CA HIS A 300 44.77 20.16 0.64
C HIS A 300 45.07 19.77 -0.79
N GLU A 301 45.34 20.78 -1.67
CA GLU A 301 45.87 20.61 -3.01
C GLU A 301 47.19 21.36 -3.17
N ALA A 302 47.84 21.19 -4.31
CA ALA A 302 49.14 21.83 -4.57
C ALA A 302 49.11 23.36 -4.42
N ASP A 303 47.95 23.98 -4.73
CA ASP A 303 47.75 25.42 -4.73
C ASP A 303 47.07 25.97 -3.46
N GLY A 304 46.91 25.12 -2.42
CA GLY A 304 46.29 25.49 -1.17
C GLY A 304 45.04 24.64 -0.82
N ILE A 305 44.21 25.15 0.06
CA ILE A 305 42.98 24.45 0.48
C ILE A 305 41.87 24.71 -0.56
N LYS A 306 41.36 23.66 -1.18
CA LYS A 306 40.22 23.71 -2.08
C LYS A 306 38.95 23.17 -1.47
N LEU A 307 37.84 23.86 -1.78
CA LEU A 307 36.50 23.44 -1.46
C LEU A 307 35.98 22.48 -2.54
N GLN A 308 35.55 21.31 -2.11
CA GLN A 308 34.89 20.33 -2.95
C GLN A 308 33.42 20.14 -2.50
N ILE A 309 32.49 20.26 -3.44
CA ILE A 309 31.07 19.87 -3.22
C ILE A 309 30.92 18.43 -3.69
N PRO A 310 30.56 17.49 -2.82
CA PRO A 310 30.47 16.07 -3.19
C PRO A 310 29.31 15.82 -4.16
N ALA A 311 29.55 15.03 -5.19
CA ALA A 311 28.49 14.52 -6.08
C ALA A 311 27.66 13.46 -5.34
N SER A 312 26.63 13.89 -4.64
CA SER A 312 25.77 13.04 -3.83
C SER A 312 24.33 13.52 -3.91
N GLY A 313 23.43 12.66 -4.40
CA GLY A 313 21.99 12.97 -4.46
C GLY A 313 21.41 13.34 -3.09
N LEU A 314 21.94 12.74 -2.00
CA LEU A 314 21.56 13.12 -0.64
C LEU A 314 21.93 14.58 -0.32
N VAL A 315 23.16 14.97 -0.62
CA VAL A 315 23.63 16.35 -0.36
C VAL A 315 22.87 17.34 -1.23
N SER A 316 22.72 17.05 -2.51
CA SER A 316 21.96 17.91 -3.45
C SER A 316 20.49 18.10 -3.05
N ALA A 317 19.89 17.12 -2.37
CA ALA A 317 18.51 17.21 -1.87
C ALA A 317 18.42 17.94 -0.53
N LEU A 318 19.35 17.72 0.40
CA LEU A 318 19.27 18.27 1.76
C LEU A 318 19.81 19.69 1.86
N GLU A 319 20.83 20.04 1.07
CA GLU A 319 21.51 21.32 1.20
C GLU A 319 20.57 22.52 0.96
N PRO A 320 19.74 22.56 -0.10
CA PRO A 320 18.78 23.62 -0.30
C PRO A 320 17.75 23.74 0.86
N VAL A 321 17.36 22.60 1.41
CA VAL A 321 16.42 22.54 2.55
C VAL A 321 17.09 23.08 3.83
N THR A 322 18.30 22.60 4.15
CA THR A 322 19.02 23.04 5.34
C THR A 322 19.33 24.53 5.29
N ARG A 323 19.68 25.04 4.12
CA ARG A 323 19.87 26.49 3.89
C ARG A 323 18.58 27.28 4.12
N ALA A 324 17.43 26.71 3.75
CA ALA A 324 16.14 27.35 3.97
C ALA A 324 15.70 27.32 5.45
N CYS A 325 15.98 26.21 6.16
CA CYS A 325 15.63 26.03 7.58
C CYS A 325 16.58 26.78 8.53
N GLY A 326 17.86 26.93 8.14
CA GLY A 326 18.93 27.26 9.09
C GLY A 326 19.26 26.08 10.01
N GLY A 327 19.90 26.33 11.14
CA GLY A 327 20.20 25.30 12.15
C GLY A 327 21.61 24.71 12.05
N THR A 328 21.73 23.42 12.40
CA THR A 328 23.02 22.71 12.40
C THR A 328 22.95 21.45 11.57
N TRP A 329 23.98 21.23 10.72
CA TRP A 329 24.18 19.97 10.02
C TRP A 329 25.39 19.24 10.62
N ILE A 330 25.15 18.05 11.18
CA ILE A 330 26.17 17.19 11.77
C ILE A 330 26.57 16.13 10.74
N ALA A 331 27.88 16.06 10.41
CA ALA A 331 28.38 15.12 9.42
C ALA A 331 29.84 14.67 9.74
N HIS A 332 30.28 13.58 9.08
CA HIS A 332 31.67 13.16 9.13
C HIS A 332 32.54 14.14 8.35
N GLY A 333 33.56 14.73 8.99
CA GLY A 333 34.59 15.51 8.35
C GLY A 333 35.57 14.59 7.65
N SER A 334 35.53 14.56 6.32
CA SER A 334 36.26 13.60 5.48
C SER A 334 37.41 14.22 4.69
N GLY A 335 37.46 15.55 4.60
CA GLY A 335 38.48 16.28 3.88
C GLY A 335 39.82 16.41 4.62
N SER A 336 40.92 16.38 3.92
CA SER A 336 42.26 16.46 4.47
C SER A 336 42.57 17.78 5.20
N ALA A 337 41.82 18.87 4.89
CA ALA A 337 41.94 20.18 5.50
C ALA A 337 40.73 20.53 6.43
N ASP A 338 39.74 19.63 6.56
CA ASP A 338 38.53 19.93 7.30
C ASP A 338 38.78 20.30 8.77
N GLN A 339 39.77 19.66 9.40
CA GLN A 339 40.10 19.90 10.77
C GLN A 339 40.75 21.28 11.00
N GLU A 340 41.50 21.75 10.00
CA GLU A 340 42.12 23.07 10.02
C GLU A 340 41.09 24.19 9.80
N MET A 341 40.06 23.93 8.97
CA MET A 341 39.02 24.89 8.62
C MET A 341 37.89 25.00 9.67
N ALA A 342 37.87 24.12 10.65
CA ALA A 342 36.87 24.10 11.71
C ALA A 342 37.40 24.75 13.00
N ASP A 343 36.46 25.20 13.86
CA ASP A 343 36.81 25.64 15.22
C ASP A 343 37.18 24.45 16.11
N SER A 344 37.56 24.74 17.38
CA SER A 344 37.97 23.74 18.38
C SER A 344 36.89 22.67 18.64
N GLU A 345 35.64 22.97 18.32
CA GLU A 345 34.51 22.03 18.46
C GLU A 345 34.11 21.38 17.14
N GLY A 346 34.83 21.67 16.05
CA GLY A 346 34.61 21.10 14.73
C GLY A 346 33.48 21.77 13.96
N ARG A 347 33.15 23.04 14.27
CA ARG A 347 32.11 23.82 13.59
C ARG A 347 32.68 24.75 12.54
N ILE A 348 31.92 24.96 11.48
CA ILE A 348 32.18 25.98 10.46
C ILE A 348 30.86 26.52 9.94
N ARG A 349 30.82 27.82 9.62
CA ARG A 349 29.63 28.43 8.99
C ARG A 349 29.69 28.26 7.48
N VAL A 350 28.59 27.76 6.88
CA VAL A 350 28.48 27.40 5.45
C VAL A 350 27.16 27.87 4.85
N PRO A 351 27.07 28.06 3.50
CA PRO A 351 28.17 28.03 2.51
C PRO A 351 29.20 29.13 2.77
N PRO A 352 30.47 28.99 2.29
CA PRO A 352 31.48 30.02 2.53
C PRO A 352 31.10 31.41 2.04
N ASP A 353 30.46 31.48 0.86
CA ASP A 353 30.10 32.77 0.21
C ASP A 353 28.87 33.43 0.85
N ASN A 354 27.96 32.66 1.45
CA ASN A 354 26.74 33.16 2.08
C ASN A 354 26.30 32.25 3.24
N PRO A 355 26.93 32.36 4.41
CA PRO A 355 26.72 31.45 5.54
C PRO A 355 25.26 31.44 6.04
N GLY A 356 24.55 30.36 5.75
CA GLY A 356 23.14 30.16 6.14
C GLY A 356 22.96 29.27 7.38
N TYR A 357 23.89 28.32 7.64
CA TYR A 357 23.77 27.36 8.73
C TYR A 357 25.15 26.94 9.27
N THR A 358 25.17 26.16 10.36
CA THR A 358 26.41 25.63 10.94
C THR A 358 26.62 24.19 10.48
N LEU A 359 27.80 23.87 9.96
CA LEU A 359 28.27 22.51 9.75
C LEU A 359 29.11 22.09 10.94
N ARG A 360 28.67 21.04 11.66
CA ARG A 360 29.37 20.42 12.79
C ARG A 360 30.00 19.10 12.33
N ARG A 361 31.31 19.04 12.28
CA ARG A 361 32.06 17.86 11.87
C ARG A 361 32.31 16.92 13.02
N VAL A 362 32.14 15.63 12.77
CA VAL A 362 32.48 14.53 13.69
C VAL A 362 33.65 13.76 13.07
N TRP A 363 34.71 13.64 13.84
CA TRP A 363 35.93 12.99 13.35
C TRP A 363 35.82 11.48 13.52
N ILE A 364 36.16 10.72 12.48
CA ILE A 364 36.17 9.26 12.40
C ILE A 364 37.56 8.86 11.89
N SER A 365 38.30 8.00 12.63
CA SER A 365 39.58 7.49 12.16
C SER A 365 39.43 6.52 10.99
N GLU A 366 40.50 6.28 10.23
CA GLU A 366 40.47 5.33 9.11
C GLU A 366 40.03 3.93 9.54
N HIS A 367 40.52 3.47 10.72
CA HIS A 367 40.11 2.17 11.25
C HIS A 367 38.62 2.10 11.59
N GLU A 368 38.06 3.15 12.19
CA GLU A 368 36.64 3.24 12.47
C GLU A 368 35.83 3.35 11.18
N GLN A 369 36.33 4.08 10.18
CA GLN A 369 35.70 4.19 8.87
C GLN A 369 35.66 2.83 8.16
N GLU A 370 36.70 2.01 8.31
CA GLU A 370 36.70 0.66 7.76
C GLU A 370 35.59 -0.20 8.37
N GLY A 371 35.45 -0.29 9.69
CA GLY A 371 34.45 -1.11 10.35
C GLY A 371 33.02 -0.58 10.18
N TYR A 372 32.85 0.75 10.34
CA TYR A 372 31.55 1.41 10.31
C TYR A 372 31.00 1.55 8.90
N TYR A 373 31.78 2.18 7.99
CA TYR A 373 31.30 2.59 6.67
C TYR A 373 31.54 1.50 5.63
N TYR A 374 32.80 1.04 5.45
CA TYR A 374 33.09 0.07 4.40
C TYR A 374 32.51 -1.30 4.74
N SER A 375 32.72 -1.82 5.95
CA SER A 375 32.29 -3.15 6.33
C SER A 375 30.80 -3.20 6.65
N LEU A 376 30.34 -2.73 7.82
CA LEU A 376 28.96 -2.96 8.22
C LEU A 376 27.95 -2.28 7.29
N ALA A 377 28.18 -1.01 6.95
CA ALA A 377 27.22 -0.29 6.11
C ALA A 377 27.24 -0.80 4.66
N ASN A 378 28.41 -1.00 4.03
CA ASN A 378 28.50 -1.24 2.59
C ASN A 378 28.79 -2.68 2.18
N GLU A 379 29.41 -3.52 3.03
CA GLU A 379 29.47 -4.97 2.80
C GLU A 379 28.31 -5.72 3.47
N GLY A 380 27.64 -5.12 4.47
CA GLY A 380 26.53 -5.73 5.19
C GLY A 380 25.16 -5.22 4.76
N LEU A 381 24.80 -4.01 5.21
CA LEU A 381 23.44 -3.46 5.00
C LEU A 381 23.14 -3.13 3.54
N TRP A 382 24.10 -2.60 2.80
CA TRP A 382 23.88 -2.20 1.40
C TRP A 382 23.43 -3.37 0.51
N PRO A 383 24.17 -4.49 0.39
CA PRO A 383 23.73 -5.62 -0.45
C PRO A 383 22.47 -6.28 0.10
N LEU A 384 22.31 -6.34 1.42
CA LEU A 384 21.11 -6.91 2.05
C LEU A 384 19.85 -6.13 1.66
N CYS A 385 19.88 -4.81 1.84
CA CYS A 385 18.71 -3.96 1.60
C CYS A 385 18.36 -3.83 0.11
N HIS A 386 19.37 -3.86 -0.77
CA HIS A 386 19.16 -3.84 -2.22
C HIS A 386 18.83 -5.22 -2.80
N ILE A 387 18.84 -6.31 -2.02
CA ILE A 387 18.65 -7.69 -2.51
C ILE A 387 19.56 -7.97 -3.72
N ALA A 388 20.82 -7.54 -3.61
CA ALA A 388 21.73 -7.44 -4.75
C ALA A 388 22.36 -8.79 -5.18
N PHE A 389 21.97 -9.90 -4.55
CA PHE A 389 22.54 -11.24 -4.72
C PHE A 389 24.06 -11.32 -4.46
N VAL A 390 24.63 -10.25 -3.91
CA VAL A 390 25.96 -10.25 -3.32
C VAL A 390 25.81 -10.64 -1.85
N ARG A 391 26.55 -11.67 -1.43
CA ARG A 391 26.44 -12.17 -0.05
C ARG A 391 26.85 -11.09 0.95
N PRO A 392 25.96 -10.63 1.84
CA PRO A 392 26.30 -9.69 2.89
C PRO A 392 27.32 -10.31 3.88
N THR A 393 28.21 -9.46 4.38
CA THR A 393 29.20 -9.86 5.39
C THR A 393 28.90 -9.17 6.71
N PHE A 394 28.88 -9.94 7.81
CA PHE A 394 28.59 -9.44 9.14
C PHE A 394 29.67 -9.88 10.12
N ARG A 395 30.35 -8.93 10.78
CA ARG A 395 31.38 -9.17 11.80
C ARG A 395 31.02 -8.42 13.08
N ALA A 396 31.18 -9.03 14.24
CA ALA A 396 30.83 -8.44 15.52
C ALA A 396 31.64 -7.15 15.80
N ALA A 397 32.93 -7.14 15.44
CA ALA A 397 33.78 -5.96 15.62
C ALA A 397 33.29 -4.75 14.81
N ASP A 398 32.76 -4.98 13.56
CA ASP A 398 32.22 -3.93 12.71
C ASP A 398 30.91 -3.37 13.31
N TRP A 399 30.10 -4.26 13.92
CA TRP A 399 28.91 -3.86 14.65
C TRP A 399 29.22 -3.02 15.88
N ASP A 400 30.23 -3.38 16.65
CA ASP A 400 30.64 -2.59 17.79
C ASP A 400 31.15 -1.20 17.38
N THR A 401 31.91 -1.13 16.27
CA THR A 401 32.32 0.15 15.67
C THR A 401 31.12 0.98 15.21
N TYR A 402 30.17 0.37 14.52
CA TYR A 402 28.95 1.03 14.08
C TYR A 402 28.16 1.62 15.26
N ARG A 403 28.05 0.87 16.35
CA ARG A 403 27.39 1.32 17.58
C ARG A 403 28.14 2.51 18.21
N ALA A 404 29.46 2.44 18.31
CA ALA A 404 30.28 3.51 18.87
C ALA A 404 30.19 4.80 18.05
N ILE A 405 30.17 4.71 16.71
CA ILE A 405 30.01 5.87 15.85
C ILE A 405 28.60 6.46 16.00
N ASN A 406 27.53 5.64 16.02
CA ASN A 406 26.18 6.11 16.28
C ASN A 406 26.07 6.84 17.63
N GLU A 407 26.75 6.35 18.68
CA GLU A 407 26.78 7.02 19.98
C GLU A 407 27.53 8.36 19.95
N ARG A 408 28.65 8.45 19.22
CA ARG A 408 29.42 9.68 19.03
C ARG A 408 28.57 10.74 18.31
N PHE A 409 27.87 10.37 17.25
CA PHE A 409 26.93 11.28 16.56
C PHE A 409 25.73 11.66 17.43
N ALA A 410 25.19 10.72 18.21
CA ALA A 410 24.09 11.03 19.13
C ALA A 410 24.55 12.02 20.22
N LYS A 411 25.80 11.90 20.70
CA LYS A 411 26.38 12.89 21.60
C LYS A 411 26.49 14.26 20.93
N ALA A 412 26.98 14.32 19.70
CA ALA A 412 27.06 15.58 18.95
C ALA A 412 25.69 16.24 18.76
N VAL A 413 24.62 15.48 18.51
CA VAL A 413 23.25 16.01 18.49
C VAL A 413 22.85 16.64 19.82
N VAL A 414 23.17 15.99 20.93
CA VAL A 414 22.85 16.50 22.27
C VAL A 414 23.67 17.75 22.60
N ASP A 415 24.95 17.78 22.21
CA ASP A 415 25.84 18.91 22.41
C ASP A 415 25.41 20.15 21.59
N GLU A 416 24.83 19.94 20.40
CA GLU A 416 24.29 21.02 19.55
C GLU A 416 22.85 21.45 19.88
N ALA A 417 22.16 20.67 20.72
CA ALA A 417 20.78 21.00 21.09
C ALA A 417 20.72 22.20 22.04
N THR A 418 20.12 23.28 21.59
CA THR A 418 19.91 24.51 22.40
C THR A 418 18.57 24.50 23.12
N THR A 419 17.69 23.54 22.82
CA THR A 419 16.36 23.36 23.43
C THR A 419 16.18 21.90 23.85
N ASP A 420 15.23 21.60 24.73
CA ASP A 420 14.86 20.25 25.16
C ASP A 420 14.02 19.49 24.11
N SER A 421 13.56 20.18 23.08
CA SER A 421 12.65 19.68 22.07
C SER A 421 13.07 20.03 20.62
N PRO A 422 14.32 19.79 20.20
CA PRO A 422 14.75 20.06 18.83
C PRO A 422 14.03 19.14 17.82
N ILE A 423 14.02 19.54 16.55
CA ILE A 423 13.70 18.67 15.42
C ILE A 423 15.00 18.07 14.91
N VAL A 424 15.12 16.76 14.91
CA VAL A 424 16.32 16.04 14.48
C VAL A 424 15.97 15.23 13.22
N LEU A 425 16.59 15.60 12.09
CA LEU A 425 16.43 14.94 10.80
C LEU A 425 17.61 13.98 10.58
N VAL A 426 17.44 12.70 10.89
CA VAL A 426 18.46 11.66 10.75
C VAL A 426 18.38 11.06 9.35
N GLN A 427 19.53 11.03 8.65
CA GLN A 427 19.56 10.60 7.27
C GLN A 427 20.31 9.27 7.11
N ASP A 428 19.57 8.30 6.52
CA ASP A 428 20.09 7.08 5.95
C ASP A 428 20.52 5.98 6.96
N TYR A 429 20.82 4.81 6.42
CA TYR A 429 21.12 3.55 7.11
C TYR A 429 22.39 3.57 7.97
N HIS A 430 23.19 4.61 7.85
CA HIS A 430 24.38 4.79 8.66
C HIS A 430 24.07 5.04 10.14
N PHE A 431 22.88 5.51 10.46
CA PHE A 431 22.50 5.99 11.80
C PHE A 431 21.23 5.31 12.35
N ALA A 432 21.07 4.01 12.09
CA ALA A 432 19.88 3.30 12.54
C ALA A 432 19.72 3.22 14.08
N LEU A 433 20.81 3.29 14.83
CA LEU A 433 20.78 3.24 16.31
C LEU A 433 20.68 4.63 16.96
N LEU A 434 21.09 5.67 16.25
CA LEU A 434 21.15 7.05 16.73
C LEU A 434 19.82 7.58 17.27
N PRO A 435 18.65 7.34 16.64
CA PRO A 435 17.39 7.88 17.12
C PRO A 435 17.05 7.44 18.54
N ARG A 436 17.28 6.18 18.89
CA ARG A 436 17.06 5.66 20.24
C ARG A 436 18.03 6.27 21.26
N MET A 437 19.29 6.47 20.87
CA MET A 437 20.33 7.07 21.71
C MET A 437 20.06 8.56 22.00
N VAL A 438 19.61 9.31 20.98
CA VAL A 438 19.18 10.71 21.13
C VAL A 438 17.92 10.79 21.96
N ARG A 439 16.94 9.93 21.72
CA ARG A 439 15.69 9.89 22.47
C ARG A 439 15.90 9.68 23.97
N ALA A 440 16.87 8.85 24.35
CA ALA A 440 17.18 8.60 25.75
C ALA A 440 17.68 9.87 26.48
N ARG A 441 18.36 10.78 25.76
CA ARG A 441 18.94 12.02 26.30
C ARG A 441 18.05 13.26 26.11
N LEU A 442 17.29 13.28 25.01
CA LEU A 442 16.32 14.33 24.63
C LEU A 442 14.92 13.73 24.45
N PRO A 443 14.21 13.44 25.54
CA PRO A 443 12.91 12.72 25.48
C PRO A 443 11.82 13.45 24.68
N LYS A 444 11.91 14.79 24.59
CA LYS A 444 10.92 15.63 23.89
C LYS A 444 11.30 15.96 22.44
N ALA A 445 12.50 15.59 21.99
CA ALA A 445 12.92 15.85 20.61
C ALA A 445 11.95 15.23 19.61
N THR A 446 11.66 15.91 18.51
CA THR A 446 10.94 15.33 17.37
C THR A 446 11.97 14.76 16.40
N ILE A 447 12.13 13.46 16.39
CA ILE A 447 13.15 12.77 15.59
C ILE A 447 12.48 12.16 14.35
N ILE A 448 12.95 12.55 13.18
CA ILE A 448 12.53 11.98 11.88
C ILE A 448 13.74 11.29 11.29
N THR A 449 13.66 9.98 11.15
CA THR A 449 14.67 9.20 10.44
C THR A 449 14.19 8.89 9.05
N PHE A 450 14.98 9.29 8.04
CA PHE A 450 14.70 9.00 6.66
C PHE A 450 15.70 7.97 6.12
N TRP A 451 15.18 6.82 5.69
CA TRP A 451 15.94 5.69 5.16
C TRP A 451 15.99 5.75 3.64
N HIS A 452 17.15 6.05 3.06
CA HIS A 452 17.30 6.34 1.63
C HIS A 452 17.44 5.12 0.72
N ILE A 453 17.76 3.96 1.27
CA ILE A 453 17.87 2.73 0.50
C ILE A 453 16.58 1.90 0.58
N PRO A 454 16.39 0.87 -0.26
CA PRO A 454 15.24 -0.01 -0.12
C PRO A 454 15.19 -0.64 1.28
N TRP A 455 13.99 -0.88 1.81
CA TRP A 455 13.81 -1.79 2.92
C TRP A 455 13.31 -3.13 2.37
N PRO A 456 14.05 -4.24 2.53
CA PRO A 456 13.69 -5.54 1.98
C PRO A 456 12.52 -6.14 2.74
N ASN A 457 11.94 -7.23 2.23
CA ASN A 457 10.95 -7.98 2.98
C ASN A 457 11.54 -8.57 4.28
N SER A 458 10.69 -8.91 5.23
CA SER A 458 11.08 -9.41 6.55
C SER A 458 11.92 -10.71 6.48
N GLU A 459 11.70 -11.54 5.46
CA GLU A 459 12.46 -12.78 5.24
C GLU A 459 13.92 -12.49 4.90
N THR A 460 14.15 -11.62 3.91
CA THR A 460 15.51 -11.19 3.53
C THR A 460 16.21 -10.51 4.69
N PHE A 461 15.51 -9.61 5.42
CA PHE A 461 16.10 -8.89 6.56
C PHE A 461 16.42 -9.82 7.74
N SER A 462 15.80 -10.99 7.83
CA SER A 462 15.98 -11.97 8.92
C SER A 462 17.43 -12.43 9.10
N ILE A 463 18.23 -12.42 8.04
CA ILE A 463 19.62 -12.85 8.07
C ILE A 463 20.56 -11.86 8.77
N PHE A 464 20.11 -10.60 9.01
CA PHE A 464 20.90 -9.61 9.71
C PHE A 464 21.01 -9.99 11.19
N PRO A 465 22.22 -10.19 11.75
CA PRO A 465 22.36 -10.71 13.12
C PRO A 465 21.75 -9.80 14.18
N TRP A 466 21.85 -8.49 14.01
CA TRP A 466 21.39 -7.47 14.98
C TRP A 466 20.10 -6.77 14.51
N LYS A 467 19.21 -7.54 13.88
CA LYS A 467 17.95 -7.04 13.32
C LYS A 467 17.04 -6.37 14.35
N GLU A 468 16.99 -6.92 15.55
CA GLU A 468 16.16 -6.38 16.63
C GLU A 468 16.68 -5.01 17.08
N GLU A 469 18.01 -4.86 17.27
CA GLU A 469 18.63 -3.61 17.67
C GLU A 469 18.47 -2.51 16.62
N ILE A 470 18.59 -2.84 15.32
CA ILE A 470 18.36 -1.88 14.22
C ILE A 470 16.91 -1.37 14.24
N VAL A 471 15.94 -2.28 14.31
CA VAL A 471 14.52 -1.90 14.30
C VAL A 471 14.17 -1.11 15.58
N GLN A 472 14.65 -1.56 16.76
CA GLN A 472 14.47 -0.81 18.01
C GLN A 472 15.16 0.56 17.98
N GLY A 473 16.32 0.64 17.32
CA GLY A 473 17.05 1.90 17.13
C GLY A 473 16.23 2.90 16.31
N LEU A 474 15.69 2.46 15.18
CA LEU A 474 14.82 3.26 14.31
C LEU A 474 13.52 3.67 15.01
N LEU A 475 12.92 2.77 15.81
CA LEU A 475 11.71 3.06 16.60
C LEU A 475 11.95 4.04 17.78
N GLY A 476 13.17 4.50 18.00
CA GLY A 476 13.47 5.70 18.81
C GLY A 476 12.99 6.99 18.16
N SER A 477 12.69 6.97 16.87
CA SER A 477 12.17 8.12 16.12
C SER A 477 10.71 8.42 16.45
N SER A 478 10.27 9.63 16.15
CA SER A 478 8.86 10.01 16.08
C SER A 478 8.24 9.57 14.76
N ILE A 479 9.04 9.64 13.67
CA ILE A 479 8.66 9.21 12.33
C ILE A 479 9.85 8.47 11.71
N VAL A 480 9.58 7.33 11.07
CA VAL A 480 10.52 6.67 10.15
C VAL A 480 9.95 6.81 8.74
N GLY A 481 10.73 7.44 7.87
CA GLY A 481 10.36 7.74 6.49
C GLY A 481 11.08 6.83 5.49
N PHE A 482 10.37 6.42 4.45
CA PHE A 482 10.88 5.69 3.28
C PHE A 482 10.43 6.37 2.00
N HIS A 483 11.02 6.02 0.87
CA HIS A 483 10.60 6.60 -0.42
C HIS A 483 9.22 6.12 -0.87
N THR A 484 8.86 4.87 -0.60
CA THR A 484 7.66 4.23 -1.14
C THR A 484 6.82 3.58 -0.05
N GLN A 485 5.52 3.49 -0.27
CA GLN A 485 4.62 2.75 0.61
C GLN A 485 5.01 1.27 0.72
N PHE A 486 5.59 0.69 -0.32
CA PHE A 486 6.07 -0.69 -0.32
C PHE A 486 7.14 -0.91 0.77
N HIS A 487 8.13 -0.01 0.87
CA HIS A 487 9.17 -0.10 1.90
C HIS A 487 8.60 0.17 3.30
N CYS A 488 7.61 1.05 3.44
CA CYS A 488 6.89 1.25 4.71
C CYS A 488 6.23 -0.05 5.18
N ASN A 489 5.54 -0.75 4.27
CA ASN A 489 4.87 -2.01 4.58
C ASN A 489 5.88 -3.10 4.98
N ASN A 490 6.99 -3.22 4.25
CA ASN A 490 8.06 -4.17 4.57
C ASN A 490 8.68 -3.89 5.95
N PHE A 491 8.87 -2.61 6.31
CA PHE A 491 9.38 -2.25 7.63
C PHE A 491 8.40 -2.61 8.75
N ILE A 492 7.12 -2.32 8.57
CA ILE A 492 6.06 -2.70 9.53
C ILE A 492 6.03 -4.22 9.73
N GLU A 493 6.12 -4.98 8.64
CA GLU A 493 6.17 -6.44 8.68
C GLU A 493 7.44 -6.96 9.38
N THR A 494 8.58 -6.30 9.16
CA THR A 494 9.84 -6.62 9.84
C THR A 494 9.72 -6.38 11.35
N ALA A 495 9.14 -5.28 11.76
CA ALA A 495 8.91 -4.97 13.17
C ALA A 495 7.92 -5.95 13.82
N ASP A 496 6.82 -6.27 13.15
CA ASP A 496 5.82 -7.25 13.61
C ASP A 496 6.43 -8.64 13.84
N ARG A 497 7.38 -9.03 12.99
CA ARG A 497 8.03 -10.34 13.04
C ARG A 497 9.09 -10.45 14.14
N PHE A 498 9.87 -9.39 14.40
CA PHE A 498 11.07 -9.49 15.22
C PHE A 498 11.00 -8.75 16.56
N ILE A 499 9.97 -7.93 16.78
CA ILE A 499 9.85 -7.13 18.00
C ILE A 499 8.44 -7.28 18.58
N GLU A 500 8.40 -7.49 19.90
CA GLU A 500 7.14 -7.43 20.64
C GLU A 500 6.67 -5.97 20.74
N SER A 501 5.79 -5.58 19.82
CA SER A 501 5.27 -4.22 19.67
C SER A 501 3.81 -4.23 19.24
N ARG A 502 3.10 -3.12 19.45
CA ARG A 502 1.73 -2.95 18.96
C ARG A 502 1.77 -2.28 17.60
N ILE A 503 1.25 -2.97 16.59
CA ILE A 503 1.11 -2.46 15.23
C ILE A 503 -0.28 -1.87 15.03
N ASP A 504 -0.35 -0.61 14.61
CA ASP A 504 -1.56 0.04 14.12
C ASP A 504 -1.44 0.23 12.60
N ARG A 505 -2.13 -0.65 11.85
CA ARG A 505 -2.09 -0.63 10.38
C ARG A 505 -2.94 0.49 9.78
N GLU A 506 -3.97 0.95 10.50
CA GLU A 506 -4.83 2.05 10.05
C GLU A 506 -4.07 3.38 10.01
N HIS A 507 -3.31 3.66 11.06
CA HIS A 507 -2.50 4.87 11.16
C HIS A 507 -1.06 4.70 10.70
N ALA A 508 -0.68 3.49 10.26
CA ALA A 508 0.68 3.09 9.93
C ALA A 508 1.67 3.53 11.03
N SER A 509 1.43 3.06 12.26
CA SER A 509 2.29 3.34 13.41
C SER A 509 2.63 2.07 14.20
N ILE A 510 3.75 2.13 14.91
CA ILE A 510 4.29 1.06 15.74
C ILE A 510 4.51 1.63 17.14
N THR A 511 3.92 0.97 18.16
CA THR A 511 4.12 1.36 19.55
C THR A 511 5.06 0.38 20.24
N LEU A 512 6.23 0.84 20.66
CA LEU A 512 7.21 0.09 21.43
C LEU A 512 7.43 0.75 22.79
N SER A 513 7.29 -0.01 23.88
CA SER A 513 7.47 0.50 25.25
C SER A 513 6.67 1.77 25.55
N GLY A 514 5.41 1.83 25.06
CA GLY A 514 4.50 2.95 25.26
C GLY A 514 4.75 4.18 24.37
N ARG A 515 5.71 4.12 23.46
CA ARG A 515 6.03 5.19 22.52
C ARG A 515 5.62 4.84 21.11
N GLU A 516 4.86 5.73 20.48
CA GLU A 516 4.38 5.59 19.11
C GLU A 516 5.37 6.18 18.09
N THR A 517 5.67 5.42 17.05
CA THR A 517 6.49 5.83 15.88
C THR A 517 5.64 5.69 14.63
N PHE A 518 5.50 6.76 13.84
CA PHE A 518 4.79 6.74 12.58
C PHE A 518 5.70 6.29 11.44
N ILE A 519 5.17 5.46 10.53
CA ILE A 519 5.88 4.98 9.35
C ILE A 519 5.26 5.65 8.13
N ARG A 520 6.04 6.46 7.39
CA ARG A 520 5.52 7.35 6.35
C ARG A 520 6.29 7.25 5.03
N PRO A 521 5.59 7.26 3.88
CA PRO A 521 6.23 7.41 2.59
C PRO A 521 6.50 8.89 2.28
N TYR A 522 7.75 9.23 2.04
CA TYR A 522 8.19 10.54 1.56
C TYR A 522 9.07 10.33 0.33
N PRO A 523 8.52 10.33 -0.89
CA PRO A 523 9.32 10.18 -2.10
C PRO A 523 10.23 11.38 -2.31
N ILE A 524 11.56 11.18 -2.14
CA ILE A 524 12.55 12.24 -2.33
C ILE A 524 12.58 12.69 -3.79
N SER A 525 12.88 13.96 -4.02
CA SER A 525 12.98 14.55 -5.33
C SER A 525 14.19 15.47 -5.44
N ILE A 526 14.26 16.22 -6.53
CA ILE A 526 15.29 17.19 -6.81
C ILE A 526 14.75 18.61 -6.65
N GLU A 527 15.65 19.58 -6.56
CA GLU A 527 15.30 20.99 -6.65
C GLU A 527 14.71 21.31 -8.04
N TRP A 528 13.73 22.21 -8.07
CA TRP A 528 13.12 22.63 -9.32
C TRP A 528 13.10 24.16 -9.45
N PRO A 529 13.62 24.72 -10.57
CA PRO A 529 14.50 24.03 -11.55
C PRO A 529 15.84 23.64 -10.91
N PRO A 530 16.52 22.57 -11.39
CA PRO A 530 17.86 22.24 -10.89
C PRO A 530 18.83 23.41 -11.10
N ALA A 531 19.61 23.74 -10.07
CA ALA A 531 20.57 24.86 -10.15
C ALA A 531 21.56 24.71 -11.32
N ALA A 532 22.04 23.48 -11.58
CA ALA A 532 22.97 23.18 -12.68
C ALA A 532 22.37 23.46 -14.06
N LEU A 533 21.04 23.49 -14.21
CA LEU A 533 20.38 23.77 -15.49
C LEU A 533 20.51 25.23 -15.90
N GLY A 534 20.59 26.17 -14.95
CA GLY A 534 20.68 27.60 -15.21
C GLY A 534 21.97 28.02 -15.97
N ALA A 535 23.03 27.22 -15.87
CA ALA A 535 24.30 27.44 -16.54
C ALA A 535 24.45 26.68 -17.89
N GLN A 536 23.42 25.90 -18.28
CA GLN A 536 23.46 25.05 -19.45
C GLN A 536 23.19 25.81 -20.76
N LYS A 537 23.84 25.38 -21.83
CA LYS A 537 23.54 25.81 -23.20
C LYS A 537 22.20 25.22 -23.66
N PRO A 538 21.57 25.78 -24.71
CA PRO A 538 20.41 25.17 -25.36
C PRO A 538 20.66 23.70 -25.76
N VAL A 539 19.59 22.88 -25.73
CA VAL A 539 19.68 21.42 -26.03
C VAL A 539 20.40 21.16 -27.36
N ALA A 540 20.10 21.92 -28.40
CA ALA A 540 20.73 21.74 -29.71
C ALA A 540 22.26 21.94 -29.67
N GLU A 541 22.74 22.90 -28.90
CA GLU A 541 24.17 23.15 -28.74
C GLU A 541 24.85 22.05 -27.91
N CYS A 542 24.21 21.59 -26.82
CA CYS A 542 24.72 20.47 -26.06
C CYS A 542 24.80 19.19 -26.91
N ARG A 543 23.79 18.95 -27.77
CA ARG A 543 23.79 17.81 -28.71
C ARG A 543 24.98 17.86 -29.66
N SER A 544 25.27 19.00 -30.23
CA SER A 544 26.43 19.20 -31.17
C SER A 544 27.75 19.04 -30.44
N ALA A 545 27.93 19.70 -29.30
CA ALA A 545 29.18 19.68 -28.53
C ALA A 545 29.54 18.27 -28.02
N VAL A 546 28.56 17.52 -27.53
CA VAL A 546 28.81 16.15 -27.05
C VAL A 546 29.17 15.22 -28.22
N ARG A 547 28.45 15.30 -29.35
CA ARG A 547 28.77 14.48 -30.53
C ARG A 547 30.14 14.78 -31.10
N GLU A 548 30.51 16.03 -31.18
CA GLU A 548 31.85 16.47 -31.59
C GLU A 548 32.93 15.91 -30.64
N ARG A 549 32.72 16.03 -29.32
CA ARG A 549 33.64 15.51 -28.29
C ARG A 549 33.82 13.99 -28.36
N LEU A 550 32.75 13.27 -28.70
CA LEU A 550 32.76 11.82 -28.88
C LEU A 550 33.27 11.36 -30.25
N GLY A 551 33.46 12.29 -31.21
CA GLY A 551 33.86 11.97 -32.58
C GLY A 551 32.81 11.19 -33.38
N ILE A 552 31.51 11.38 -33.07
CA ILE A 552 30.39 10.67 -33.70
C ILE A 552 29.60 11.61 -34.63
N PRO A 553 28.96 11.08 -35.69
CA PRO A 553 28.17 11.89 -36.63
C PRO A 553 27.01 12.61 -35.92
N ALA A 554 26.64 13.78 -36.48
CA ALA A 554 25.60 14.64 -35.89
C ALA A 554 24.21 13.94 -35.76
N GLU A 555 23.89 13.06 -36.70
CA GLU A 555 22.65 12.28 -36.77
C GLU A 555 22.64 11.01 -35.88
N THR A 556 23.77 10.68 -35.26
CA THR A 556 23.87 9.50 -34.40
C THR A 556 22.98 9.66 -33.16
N HIS A 557 22.14 8.66 -32.90
CA HIS A 557 21.36 8.62 -31.70
C HIS A 557 22.23 8.32 -30.47
N LEU A 558 22.02 9.05 -29.40
CA LEU A 558 22.79 8.98 -28.17
C LEU A 558 21.94 8.48 -27.01
N ALA A 559 22.31 7.34 -26.43
CA ALA A 559 21.80 6.93 -25.14
C ALA A 559 22.83 7.21 -24.04
N VAL A 560 22.36 7.49 -22.83
CA VAL A 560 23.22 7.73 -21.66
C VAL A 560 22.76 6.89 -20.46
N GLY A 561 23.76 6.42 -19.68
CA GLY A 561 23.61 5.91 -18.33
C GLY A 561 24.58 6.66 -17.44
N ILE A 562 24.09 7.30 -16.38
CA ILE A 562 24.91 8.15 -15.51
C ILE A 562 24.67 7.74 -14.06
N GLU A 563 25.71 7.26 -13.38
CA GLU A 563 25.63 6.85 -11.96
C GLU A 563 27.01 6.72 -11.32
N ARG A 564 27.01 6.32 -10.06
CA ARG A 564 28.20 5.79 -9.41
C ARG A 564 28.46 4.37 -9.89
N PHE A 565 29.73 3.96 -9.92
CA PHE A 565 30.11 2.61 -10.30
C PHE A 565 29.73 1.61 -9.20
N ASP A 566 28.49 1.14 -9.22
CA ASP A 566 27.88 0.32 -8.16
C ASP A 566 27.12 -0.86 -8.78
N TYR A 567 27.29 -2.05 -8.23
CA TYR A 567 26.67 -3.29 -8.72
C TYR A 567 25.14 -3.26 -8.65
N THR A 568 24.55 -2.41 -7.82
CA THR A 568 23.09 -2.26 -7.73
C THR A 568 22.50 -1.50 -8.93
N LYS A 569 23.33 -0.89 -9.77
CA LYS A 569 22.87 0.00 -10.85
C LYS A 569 22.64 -0.69 -12.19
N GLY A 570 22.93 -2.00 -12.28
CA GLY A 570 22.69 -2.77 -13.52
C GLY A 570 23.51 -2.29 -14.73
N ILE A 571 24.78 -1.92 -14.50
CA ILE A 571 25.67 -1.41 -15.56
C ILE A 571 25.95 -2.50 -16.59
N LEU A 572 26.24 -3.73 -16.16
CA LEU A 572 26.50 -4.86 -17.04
C LEU A 572 25.22 -5.25 -17.81
N ASP A 573 24.11 -5.31 -17.13
CA ASP A 573 22.80 -5.66 -17.71
C ASP A 573 22.40 -4.68 -18.81
N ARG A 574 22.67 -3.39 -18.61
CA ARG A 574 22.45 -2.33 -19.58
C ARG A 574 23.34 -2.51 -20.82
N MET A 575 24.61 -2.85 -20.63
CA MET A 575 25.52 -3.13 -21.74
C MET A 575 25.08 -4.37 -22.52
N LEU A 576 24.64 -5.42 -21.84
CA LEU A 576 24.07 -6.60 -22.48
C LEU A 576 22.80 -6.29 -23.27
N ALA A 577 21.99 -5.32 -22.81
CA ALA A 577 20.82 -4.85 -23.57
C ALA A 577 21.22 -4.10 -24.85
N ILE A 578 22.34 -3.35 -24.83
CA ILE A 578 22.88 -2.73 -26.03
C ILE A 578 23.39 -3.80 -27.01
N ASP A 579 24.08 -4.83 -26.52
CA ASP A 579 24.50 -5.97 -27.34
C ASP A 579 23.31 -6.69 -28.00
N ALA A 580 22.25 -6.93 -27.21
CA ALA A 580 21.01 -7.53 -27.70
C ALA A 580 20.32 -6.66 -28.77
N LEU A 581 20.21 -5.35 -28.53
CA LEU A 581 19.68 -4.38 -29.50
C LEU A 581 20.43 -4.46 -30.82
N LEU A 582 21.78 -4.31 -30.81
CA LEU A 582 22.61 -4.25 -32.03
C LEU A 582 22.73 -5.59 -32.74
N THR A 583 22.43 -6.70 -32.03
CA THR A 583 22.33 -8.03 -32.61
C THR A 583 21.00 -8.21 -33.33
N ALA A 584 19.90 -7.82 -32.71
CA ALA A 584 18.56 -7.96 -33.26
C ALA A 584 18.27 -6.91 -34.38
N HIS A 585 18.85 -5.74 -34.27
CA HIS A 585 18.64 -4.57 -35.13
C HIS A 585 19.96 -4.03 -35.67
N PRO A 586 20.62 -4.72 -36.64
CA PRO A 586 21.91 -4.31 -37.20
C PRO A 586 21.91 -2.92 -37.89
N GLU A 587 20.74 -2.41 -38.28
CA GLU A 587 20.54 -1.09 -38.84
C GLU A 587 20.94 0.05 -37.89
N TRP A 588 21.02 -0.21 -36.60
CA TRP A 588 21.49 0.74 -35.60
C TRP A 588 23.03 0.80 -35.48
N LYS A 589 23.78 -0.12 -36.04
CA LYS A 589 25.25 -0.10 -36.03
C LYS A 589 25.77 1.15 -36.73
N GLY A 590 26.65 1.90 -36.08
CA GLY A 590 27.16 3.19 -36.54
C GLY A 590 26.20 4.38 -36.48
N ARG A 591 24.92 4.12 -36.12
CA ARG A 591 23.86 5.14 -35.96
C ARG A 591 23.38 5.32 -34.52
N PHE A 592 23.86 4.48 -33.61
CA PHE A 592 23.55 4.51 -32.20
C PHE A 592 24.81 4.38 -31.36
N VAL A 593 24.92 5.19 -30.32
CA VAL A 593 26.01 5.19 -29.35
C VAL A 593 25.42 5.26 -27.94
N PHE A 594 25.99 4.48 -27.04
CA PHE A 594 25.69 4.50 -25.63
C PHE A 594 26.89 5.01 -24.83
N VAL A 595 26.68 6.05 -24.02
CA VAL A 595 27.69 6.59 -23.10
C VAL A 595 27.33 6.15 -21.68
N GLN A 596 28.19 5.33 -21.06
CA GLN A 596 28.15 4.99 -19.66
C GLN A 596 29.12 5.88 -18.90
N ALA A 597 28.62 6.94 -18.27
CA ALA A 597 29.39 7.77 -17.35
C ALA A 597 29.25 7.25 -15.92
N ALA A 598 30.34 6.83 -15.31
CA ALA A 598 30.31 6.17 -14.01
C ALA A 598 31.41 6.71 -13.09
N ALA A 599 31.01 7.36 -12.00
CA ALA A 599 31.95 7.84 -11.00
C ALA A 599 32.45 6.68 -10.11
N PRO A 600 33.76 6.49 -9.92
CA PRO A 600 34.29 5.50 -9.01
C PRO A 600 33.74 5.67 -7.60
N THR A 601 33.40 4.56 -6.95
CA THR A 601 32.93 4.56 -5.57
C THR A 601 33.40 3.29 -4.88
N ARG A 602 33.73 3.37 -3.60
CA ARG A 602 34.06 2.21 -2.75
C ARG A 602 35.11 1.28 -3.37
N SER A 603 36.09 1.84 -4.14
CA SER A 603 37.08 1.09 -4.93
C SER A 603 37.97 0.15 -4.08
N LYS A 604 38.01 0.34 -2.75
CA LYS A 604 38.70 -0.55 -1.82
C LYS A 604 37.99 -1.91 -1.69
N LEU A 605 36.70 -2.01 -2.00
CA LEU A 605 35.94 -3.24 -1.87
C LEU A 605 36.10 -4.14 -3.11
N PRO A 606 36.44 -5.43 -2.96
CA PRO A 606 36.72 -6.35 -4.06
C PRO A 606 35.58 -6.47 -5.08
N ALA A 607 34.32 -6.46 -4.63
CA ALA A 607 33.15 -6.57 -5.49
C ALA A 607 33.06 -5.39 -6.50
N TYR A 608 33.45 -4.18 -6.08
CA TYR A 608 33.42 -2.99 -6.94
C TYR A 608 34.58 -2.99 -7.95
N ALA A 609 35.76 -3.46 -7.55
CA ALA A 609 36.90 -3.61 -8.46
C ALA A 609 36.62 -4.69 -9.54
N ALA A 610 36.03 -5.82 -9.14
CA ALA A 610 35.63 -6.88 -10.06
C ALA A 610 34.58 -6.39 -11.07
N LEU A 611 33.56 -5.66 -10.60
CA LEU A 611 32.56 -5.04 -11.48
C LEU A 611 33.18 -4.13 -12.52
N GLN A 612 34.15 -3.30 -12.12
CA GLN A 612 34.82 -2.37 -13.03
C GLN A 612 35.60 -3.10 -14.12
N ALA A 613 36.36 -4.15 -13.75
CA ALA A 613 37.12 -4.95 -14.70
C ALA A 613 36.19 -5.67 -15.69
N GLU A 614 35.08 -6.20 -15.20
CA GLU A 614 34.08 -6.88 -16.03
C GLU A 614 33.38 -5.92 -17.00
N ALA A 615 33.03 -4.72 -16.56
CA ALA A 615 32.42 -3.71 -17.42
C ALA A 615 33.37 -3.23 -18.53
N GLN A 616 34.66 -3.07 -18.23
CA GLN A 616 35.69 -2.72 -19.25
C GLN A 616 35.82 -3.84 -20.28
N ARG A 617 35.85 -5.09 -19.84
CA ARG A 617 35.93 -6.26 -20.71
C ARG A 617 34.68 -6.35 -21.62
N LEU A 618 33.50 -6.24 -21.03
CA LEU A 618 32.24 -6.32 -21.75
C LEU A 618 32.08 -5.18 -22.78
N ALA A 619 32.44 -3.96 -22.40
CA ALA A 619 32.41 -2.82 -23.31
C ALA A 619 33.36 -3.03 -24.54
N ALA A 620 34.56 -3.57 -24.32
CA ALA A 620 35.49 -3.90 -25.40
C ALA A 620 34.89 -4.97 -26.31
N GLU A 621 34.34 -6.07 -25.77
CA GLU A 621 33.72 -7.15 -26.55
C GLU A 621 32.54 -6.67 -27.41
N ILE A 622 31.68 -5.79 -26.84
CA ILE A 622 30.55 -5.20 -27.60
C ILE A 622 31.09 -4.30 -28.72
N ASN A 623 32.12 -3.48 -28.44
CA ASN A 623 32.72 -2.61 -29.43
C ASN A 623 33.41 -3.40 -30.58
N ASP A 624 34.11 -4.47 -30.28
CA ASP A 624 34.71 -5.36 -31.28
C ASP A 624 33.66 -6.04 -32.16
N ARG A 625 32.51 -6.44 -31.59
CA ARG A 625 31.43 -7.11 -32.29
C ARG A 625 30.59 -6.21 -33.18
N HIS A 626 30.33 -5.00 -32.72
CA HIS A 626 29.35 -4.10 -33.35
C HIS A 626 29.90 -2.77 -33.84
N GLY A 627 31.16 -2.47 -33.56
CA GLY A 627 31.81 -1.26 -34.08
C GLY A 627 31.87 -1.26 -35.60
N ILE A 628 31.57 -0.15 -36.21
CA ILE A 628 31.60 0.03 -37.68
C ILE A 628 32.02 1.47 -38.03
N ASN A 629 32.83 1.61 -39.09
CA ASN A 629 33.26 2.91 -39.60
C ASN A 629 33.96 3.80 -38.54
N GLY A 630 34.66 3.19 -37.59
CA GLY A 630 35.34 3.91 -36.51
C GLY A 630 34.41 4.35 -35.36
N VAL A 631 33.10 4.07 -35.42
CA VAL A 631 32.14 4.37 -34.35
C VAL A 631 32.01 3.19 -33.42
N ALA A 632 32.47 3.36 -32.19
CA ALA A 632 32.27 2.38 -31.10
C ALA A 632 30.90 2.57 -30.47
N PRO A 633 30.06 1.52 -30.35
CA PRO A 633 28.72 1.67 -29.82
C PRO A 633 28.69 1.91 -28.31
N VAL A 634 29.72 1.57 -27.54
CA VAL A 634 29.75 1.75 -26.08
C VAL A 634 30.98 2.61 -25.70
N HIS A 635 30.71 3.77 -25.10
CA HIS A 635 31.72 4.62 -24.48
C HIS A 635 31.61 4.50 -22.95
N LEU A 636 32.51 3.76 -22.33
CA LEU A 636 32.60 3.61 -20.87
C LEU A 636 33.57 4.68 -20.33
N VAL A 637 33.04 5.65 -19.58
CA VAL A 637 33.78 6.76 -19.00
C VAL A 637 33.81 6.63 -17.48
N ILE A 638 34.96 6.19 -16.94
CA ILE A 638 35.12 5.92 -15.50
C ILE A 638 35.94 7.05 -14.88
N ARG A 639 35.28 8.09 -14.44
CA ARG A 639 35.86 9.21 -13.70
C ARG A 639 34.77 9.98 -12.95
N HIS A 640 35.20 10.93 -12.14
CA HIS A 640 34.28 11.89 -11.56
C HIS A 640 33.78 12.87 -12.64
N HIS A 641 32.49 13.16 -12.63
CA HIS A 641 31.83 14.13 -13.50
C HIS A 641 31.25 15.24 -12.65
N ASP A 642 31.47 16.48 -13.07
CA ASP A 642 30.82 17.61 -12.42
C ASP A 642 29.33 17.73 -12.86
N PRO A 643 28.50 18.41 -12.07
CA PRO A 643 27.07 18.56 -12.39
C PRO A 643 26.84 19.21 -13.78
N ALA A 644 27.67 20.13 -14.23
CA ALA A 644 27.50 20.78 -15.51
C ALA A 644 27.70 19.79 -16.68
N GLU A 645 28.70 18.93 -16.59
CA GLU A 645 28.94 17.86 -17.57
C GLU A 645 27.82 16.82 -17.58
N VAL A 646 27.33 16.45 -16.42
CA VAL A 646 26.20 15.51 -16.29
C VAL A 646 24.95 16.07 -16.98
N PHE A 647 24.61 17.32 -16.72
CA PHE A 647 23.45 17.97 -17.34
C PHE A 647 23.65 18.22 -18.85
N GLU A 648 24.88 18.50 -19.33
CA GLU A 648 25.18 18.55 -20.74
C GLU A 648 24.91 17.20 -21.44
N LEU A 649 25.36 16.09 -20.84
CA LEU A 649 25.10 14.74 -21.34
C LEU A 649 23.60 14.42 -21.38
N PHE A 650 22.83 14.76 -20.33
CA PHE A 650 21.37 14.59 -20.32
C PHE A 650 20.70 15.39 -21.44
N ARG A 651 21.10 16.63 -21.66
CA ARG A 651 20.55 17.48 -22.72
C ARG A 651 20.92 16.96 -24.12
N ALA A 652 22.07 16.35 -24.28
CA ALA A 652 22.52 15.78 -25.55
C ALA A 652 21.85 14.44 -25.89
N ALA A 653 21.35 13.71 -24.91
CA ALA A 653 20.85 12.34 -25.08
C ALA A 653 19.45 12.26 -25.71
N ASP A 654 19.24 11.25 -26.55
CA ASP A 654 17.94 10.87 -27.07
C ASP A 654 17.21 9.90 -26.10
N VAL A 655 18.00 9.06 -25.39
CA VAL A 655 17.49 8.08 -24.41
C VAL A 655 18.34 8.14 -23.15
N CYS A 656 17.70 8.17 -21.99
CA CYS A 656 18.35 7.91 -20.71
C CYS A 656 17.93 6.54 -20.18
N ILE A 657 18.92 5.69 -19.84
CA ILE A 657 18.67 4.33 -19.38
C ILE A 657 19.04 4.22 -17.91
N VAL A 658 18.04 4.00 -17.07
CA VAL A 658 18.17 3.78 -15.63
C VAL A 658 17.77 2.35 -15.31
N SER A 659 18.74 1.45 -15.24
CA SER A 659 18.55 0.00 -15.10
C SER A 659 18.88 -0.53 -13.71
N SER A 660 18.69 0.27 -12.65
CA SER A 660 19.00 -0.20 -11.29
C SER A 660 18.33 -1.51 -10.99
N LEU A 661 19.09 -2.49 -10.44
CA LEU A 661 18.59 -3.80 -10.04
C LEU A 661 17.64 -3.69 -8.85
N HIS A 662 17.96 -2.78 -7.92
CA HIS A 662 17.10 -2.31 -6.83
C HIS A 662 17.57 -0.92 -6.41
N ASP A 663 16.63 0.01 -6.21
CA ASP A 663 16.98 1.37 -5.78
C ASP A 663 15.84 1.97 -4.95
N GLY A 664 16.18 2.72 -3.91
CA GLY A 664 15.18 3.38 -3.07
C GLY A 664 14.34 4.39 -3.84
N MET A 665 14.98 5.21 -4.67
CA MET A 665 14.32 6.21 -5.53
C MET A 665 14.95 6.25 -6.93
N ASN A 666 16.17 6.68 -7.10
CA ASN A 666 16.93 7.06 -8.27
C ASN A 666 16.64 8.50 -8.74
N LEU A 667 17.48 9.44 -8.29
CA LEU A 667 17.34 10.84 -8.65
C LEU A 667 17.81 11.13 -10.10
N VAL A 668 18.72 10.33 -10.67
CA VAL A 668 19.20 10.45 -12.06
C VAL A 668 18.03 10.46 -13.05
N ALA A 669 17.02 9.61 -12.84
CA ALA A 669 15.81 9.61 -13.65
C ALA A 669 15.08 10.97 -13.62
N LYS A 670 15.01 11.59 -12.44
CA LYS A 670 14.37 12.89 -12.25
C LYS A 670 15.22 14.04 -12.83
N GLU A 671 16.54 13.98 -12.66
CA GLU A 671 17.49 14.95 -13.22
C GLU A 671 17.48 14.95 -14.76
N PHE A 672 17.44 13.77 -15.39
CA PHE A 672 17.26 13.67 -16.84
C PHE A 672 15.98 14.36 -17.29
N VAL A 673 14.84 14.02 -16.70
CA VAL A 673 13.55 14.62 -17.06
C VAL A 673 13.57 16.14 -16.86
N ALA A 674 14.15 16.61 -15.76
CA ALA A 674 14.25 18.05 -15.49
C ALA A 674 15.13 18.78 -16.50
N SER A 675 16.19 18.13 -17.01
CA SER A 675 17.13 18.72 -17.98
C SER A 675 16.54 18.94 -19.39
N ARG A 676 15.41 18.27 -19.71
CA ARG A 676 14.80 18.25 -21.05
C ARG A 676 13.70 19.30 -21.18
N ASP A 677 14.10 20.58 -21.19
CA ASP A 677 13.20 21.71 -21.39
C ASP A 677 12.65 21.82 -22.82
N ASP A 678 13.22 21.08 -23.77
CA ASP A 678 12.72 20.84 -25.12
C ASP A 678 11.56 19.83 -25.19
N GLU A 679 11.24 19.20 -24.06
CA GLU A 679 10.23 18.13 -23.94
C GLU A 679 10.46 16.95 -24.88
N GLN A 680 11.70 16.69 -25.28
CA GLN A 680 12.10 15.56 -26.11
C GLN A 680 13.00 14.59 -25.33
N GLY A 681 13.20 13.39 -25.89
CA GLY A 681 13.97 12.31 -25.27
C GLY A 681 13.10 11.35 -24.47
N VAL A 682 13.62 10.15 -24.26
CA VAL A 682 12.90 9.04 -23.64
C VAL A 682 13.66 8.54 -22.43
N LEU A 683 12.94 8.33 -21.33
CA LEU A 683 13.46 7.66 -20.13
C LEU A 683 13.08 6.18 -20.17
N ALA A 684 14.08 5.29 -20.19
CA ALA A 684 13.91 3.87 -19.91
C ALA A 684 14.25 3.61 -18.43
N LEU A 685 13.29 3.17 -17.64
CA LEU A 685 13.37 3.14 -16.18
C LEU A 685 13.07 1.76 -15.62
N SER A 686 13.98 1.27 -14.78
CA SER A 686 13.80 0.00 -14.07
C SER A 686 12.53 0.02 -13.19
N THR A 687 11.75 -1.05 -13.29
CA THR A 687 10.59 -1.30 -12.42
C THR A 687 10.97 -1.44 -10.95
N PHE A 688 12.25 -1.71 -10.65
CA PHE A 688 12.79 -1.89 -9.29
C PHE A 688 13.39 -0.59 -8.70
N ALA A 689 13.38 0.52 -9.44
CA ALA A 689 13.70 1.83 -8.89
C ALA A 689 12.44 2.49 -8.31
N GLY A 690 12.54 3.10 -7.14
CA GLY A 690 11.40 3.80 -6.51
C GLY A 690 10.78 4.88 -7.40
N ALA A 691 11.58 5.54 -8.25
CA ALA A 691 11.14 6.52 -9.22
C ALA A 691 10.10 5.98 -10.23
N SER A 692 10.08 4.66 -10.49
CA SER A 692 9.09 4.03 -11.37
C SER A 692 7.66 4.16 -10.85
N ARG A 693 7.50 4.38 -9.54
CA ARG A 693 6.19 4.58 -8.90
C ARG A 693 5.63 5.99 -9.11
N GLU A 694 6.49 6.91 -9.52
CA GLU A 694 6.11 8.30 -9.78
C GLU A 694 6.15 8.62 -11.29
N LEU A 695 7.19 8.18 -12.00
CA LEU A 695 7.42 8.47 -13.42
C LEU A 695 6.81 7.39 -14.32
N SER A 696 5.49 7.20 -14.25
CA SER A 696 4.76 6.14 -14.96
C SER A 696 4.80 6.28 -16.49
N GLU A 697 5.14 7.46 -17.02
CA GLU A 697 5.28 7.73 -18.46
C GLU A 697 6.62 7.29 -19.04
N ALA A 698 7.59 6.89 -18.20
CA ALA A 698 8.81 6.26 -18.66
C ALA A 698 8.53 4.89 -19.31
N LEU A 699 9.44 4.43 -20.17
CA LEU A 699 9.43 3.04 -20.64
C LEU A 699 9.93 2.15 -19.51
N MET A 700 9.04 1.36 -18.93
CA MET A 700 9.37 0.45 -17.84
C MET A 700 10.16 -0.74 -18.36
N VAL A 701 11.30 -1.03 -17.74
CA VAL A 701 12.18 -2.13 -18.12
C VAL A 701 12.45 -3.05 -16.92
N ASN A 702 12.67 -4.33 -17.22
CA ASN A 702 13.21 -5.28 -16.26
C ASN A 702 14.72 -5.44 -16.53
N PRO A 703 15.62 -4.95 -15.67
CA PRO A 703 17.06 -5.03 -15.89
C PRO A 703 17.60 -6.47 -15.93
N TYR A 704 16.90 -7.42 -15.35
CA TYR A 704 17.25 -8.85 -15.39
C TYR A 704 16.90 -9.54 -16.74
N ASP A 705 16.31 -8.81 -17.68
CA ASP A 705 16.00 -9.26 -19.03
C ASP A 705 16.62 -8.30 -20.08
N PRO A 706 17.90 -8.48 -20.42
CA PRO A 706 18.59 -7.63 -21.39
C PRO A 706 17.92 -7.61 -22.77
N HIS A 707 17.31 -8.71 -23.21
CA HIS A 707 16.62 -8.77 -24.49
C HIS A 707 15.40 -7.85 -24.52
N SER A 708 14.50 -7.97 -23.52
CA SER A 708 13.33 -7.11 -23.39
C SER A 708 13.73 -5.62 -23.22
N MET A 709 14.84 -5.37 -22.53
CA MET A 709 15.39 -4.02 -22.38
C MET A 709 15.92 -3.48 -23.72
N GLY A 710 16.54 -4.32 -24.56
CA GLY A 710 16.95 -3.97 -25.93
C GLY A 710 15.76 -3.57 -26.80
N VAL A 711 14.64 -4.30 -26.73
CA VAL A 711 13.38 -3.95 -27.41
C VAL A 711 12.83 -2.60 -26.92
N ALA A 712 12.90 -2.33 -25.61
CA ALA A 712 12.46 -1.05 -25.08
C ALA A 712 13.34 0.12 -25.54
N ILE A 713 14.65 -0.09 -25.70
CA ILE A 713 15.56 0.91 -26.24
C ILE A 713 15.25 1.16 -27.73
N GLU A 714 15.01 0.13 -28.53
CA GLU A 714 14.58 0.25 -29.92
C GLU A 714 13.29 1.09 -30.02
N ARG A 715 12.30 0.77 -29.20
CA ARG A 715 11.07 1.57 -29.11
C ARG A 715 11.35 3.04 -28.74
N ALA A 716 12.30 3.29 -27.82
CA ALA A 716 12.68 4.65 -27.45
C ALA A 716 13.26 5.41 -28.62
N LEU A 717 14.13 4.77 -29.42
CA LEU A 717 14.81 5.37 -30.59
C LEU A 717 13.83 5.66 -31.74
N THR A 718 12.75 4.88 -31.86
CA THR A 718 11.74 5.02 -32.92
C THR A 718 10.48 5.78 -32.46
N MET A 719 10.44 6.24 -31.21
CA MET A 719 9.26 6.91 -30.65
C MET A 719 8.98 8.25 -31.36
N PRO A 720 7.74 8.49 -31.83
CA PRO A 720 7.37 9.75 -32.45
C PRO A 720 7.57 10.95 -31.52
N ALA A 721 8.06 12.08 -32.05
CA ALA A 721 8.32 13.29 -31.27
C ALA A 721 7.10 13.81 -30.49
N ALA A 722 5.89 13.60 -31.01
CA ALA A 722 4.64 13.97 -30.32
C ALA A 722 4.42 13.11 -29.04
N GLU A 723 4.72 11.80 -29.09
CA GLU A 723 4.63 10.91 -27.93
C GLU A 723 5.73 11.25 -26.91
N GLN A 724 6.96 11.49 -27.36
CA GLN A 724 8.05 11.92 -26.48
C GLN A 724 7.65 13.19 -25.70
N ARG A 725 7.11 14.20 -26.40
CA ARG A 725 6.68 15.47 -25.80
C ARG A 725 5.61 15.25 -24.72
N GLU A 726 4.59 14.48 -25.03
CA GLU A 726 3.50 14.23 -24.07
C GLU A 726 4.01 13.54 -22.79
N ARG A 727 4.80 12.48 -22.96
CA ARG A 727 5.40 11.74 -21.83
C ARG A 727 6.33 12.62 -21.01
N MET A 728 7.23 13.36 -21.67
CA MET A 728 8.20 14.23 -21.00
C MET A 728 7.50 15.36 -20.24
N ARG A 729 6.51 16.01 -20.85
CA ARG A 729 5.72 17.08 -20.21
C ARG A 729 5.07 16.61 -18.92
N LEU A 730 4.41 15.44 -18.94
CA LEU A 730 3.74 14.87 -17.76
C LEU A 730 4.72 14.55 -16.64
N MET A 731 5.87 13.96 -16.95
CA MET A 731 6.92 13.67 -15.96
C MET A 731 7.53 14.97 -15.39
N ARG A 732 7.77 15.99 -16.24
CA ARG A 732 8.27 17.29 -15.81
C ARG A 732 7.31 17.99 -14.86
N ASP A 733 6.01 18.02 -15.18
CA ASP A 733 4.98 18.63 -14.35
C ASP A 733 4.91 17.93 -12.98
N LEU A 734 5.04 16.60 -12.96
CA LEU A 734 5.09 15.85 -11.70
C LEU A 734 6.29 16.26 -10.83
N ILE A 735 7.51 16.31 -11.41
CA ILE A 735 8.73 16.63 -10.67
C ILE A 735 8.69 18.07 -10.15
N ARG A 736 8.18 19.02 -10.97
CA ARG A 736 7.97 20.41 -10.55
C ARG A 736 7.11 20.49 -9.29
N ASN A 737 5.97 19.82 -9.31
CA ASN A 737 4.99 19.85 -8.20
C ASN A 737 5.43 19.00 -7.00
N ARG A 738 6.30 18.01 -7.21
CA ARG A 738 6.83 17.11 -6.17
C ARG A 738 8.35 17.25 -6.06
N ASN A 739 8.81 18.48 -5.89
CA ASN A 739 10.23 18.79 -5.76
C ASN A 739 10.77 18.50 -4.34
N VAL A 740 12.05 18.79 -4.13
CA VAL A 740 12.72 18.54 -2.85
C VAL A 740 12.17 19.36 -1.69
N TYR A 741 11.70 20.58 -1.96
CA TYR A 741 11.11 21.42 -0.91
C TYR A 741 9.79 20.85 -0.40
N ARG A 742 8.98 20.26 -1.28
CA ARG A 742 7.78 19.53 -0.88
C ARG A 742 8.12 18.30 -0.03
N TRP A 743 9.13 17.52 -0.43
CA TRP A 743 9.60 16.37 0.32
C TRP A 743 9.97 16.73 1.76
N ALA A 744 10.78 17.77 1.94
CA ALA A 744 11.17 18.24 3.26
C ALA A 744 10.01 18.92 4.01
N GLY A 745 9.21 19.72 3.31
CA GLY A 745 8.07 20.43 3.86
C GLY A 745 7.02 19.49 4.45
N GLN A 746 6.76 18.35 3.82
CA GLN A 746 5.86 17.33 4.36
C GLN A 746 6.38 16.74 5.67
N MET A 747 7.67 16.44 5.78
CA MET A 747 8.28 15.98 7.03
C MET A 747 8.19 17.03 8.14
N LEU A 748 8.44 18.31 7.82
CA LEU A 748 8.35 19.41 8.77
C LEU A 748 6.90 19.66 9.23
N LEU A 749 5.92 19.57 8.34
CA LEU A 749 4.50 19.67 8.69
C LEU A 749 4.05 18.51 9.59
N ASP A 750 4.50 17.29 9.32
CA ASP A 750 4.20 16.15 10.18
C ASP A 750 4.88 16.30 11.55
N ALA A 751 6.11 16.84 11.59
CA ALA A 751 6.76 17.22 12.86
C ALA A 751 5.92 18.25 13.64
N SER A 752 5.42 19.29 12.97
CA SER A 752 4.54 20.31 13.59
C SER A 752 3.28 19.68 14.18
N ARG A 753 2.60 18.82 13.44
CA ARG A 753 1.40 18.11 13.90
C ARG A 753 1.66 17.27 15.13
N LEU A 754 2.77 16.53 15.15
CA LEU A 754 3.16 15.71 16.30
C LEU A 754 3.45 16.57 17.54
N ARG A 755 4.16 17.68 17.37
CA ARG A 755 4.46 18.62 18.46
C ARG A 755 3.19 19.22 19.04
N LYS A 756 2.25 19.66 18.18
CA LYS A 756 0.93 20.17 18.61
C LYS A 756 0.15 19.11 19.38
N LYS A 757 0.10 17.86 18.89
CA LYS A 757 -0.53 16.71 19.58
C LYS A 757 0.09 16.49 20.96
N GLN A 758 1.41 16.45 21.05
CA GLN A 758 2.13 16.26 22.32
C GLN A 758 1.85 17.39 23.32
N HIS A 759 1.87 18.64 22.87
CA HIS A 759 1.58 19.79 23.72
C HIS A 759 0.15 19.75 24.30
N VAL A 760 -0.85 19.40 23.48
CA VAL A 760 -2.24 19.22 23.95
C VAL A 760 -2.35 18.12 25.00
N LEU A 761 -1.64 16.99 24.80
CA LEU A 761 -1.63 15.88 25.76
C LEU A 761 -0.95 16.27 27.09
N GLU A 762 0.14 17.04 27.04
CA GLU A 762 0.82 17.56 28.23
C GLU A 762 -0.11 18.49 29.03
N ILE A 763 -0.80 19.42 28.37
CA ILE A 763 -1.78 20.31 29.02
C ILE A 763 -2.91 19.51 29.67
N ALA A 764 -3.45 18.49 28.97
CA ALA A 764 -4.51 17.62 29.48
C ALA A 764 -4.04 16.84 30.74
N ALA A 765 -2.81 16.33 30.72
CA ALA A 765 -2.21 15.60 31.85
C ALA A 765 -1.99 16.52 33.09
N LEU A 766 -1.57 17.78 32.85
CA LEU A 766 -1.42 18.76 33.93
C LEU A 766 -2.76 19.08 34.60
N HIS A 767 -3.85 19.20 33.84
CA HIS A 767 -5.19 19.46 34.37
C HIS A 767 -5.73 18.27 35.18
N GLN A 768 -5.47 17.03 34.75
CA GLN A 768 -5.86 15.83 35.51
C GLN A 768 -5.11 15.68 36.84
N ASN A 769 -3.83 16.03 36.88
CA ASN A 769 -3.02 15.96 38.09
C ASN A 769 -3.29 17.13 39.05
N GLY A 770 -3.68 18.30 38.54
CA GLY A 770 -4.09 19.45 39.35
C GLY A 770 -5.42 19.24 40.07
N GLY A 771 -6.34 18.45 39.48
CA GLY A 771 -7.62 18.07 40.11
C GLY A 771 -7.48 17.07 41.27
N LYS A 772 -6.46 16.19 41.21
CA LYS A 772 -6.19 15.21 42.30
C LYS A 772 -5.49 15.81 43.54
N ARG A 773 -4.98 17.03 43.48
CA ARG A 773 -4.37 17.73 44.64
C ARG A 773 -5.37 18.65 45.38
N ARG A 774 -6.61 18.77 44.92
CA ARG A 774 -7.67 19.58 45.55
C ARG A 774 -8.83 18.77 46.13
N SER A 775 -8.76 17.43 46.12
CA SER A 775 -9.76 16.57 46.76
C SER A 775 -9.18 15.93 48.06
#